data_b6ed687f3de79fc8dccd52c76d0b52c6
#
_entry.id   b6ed687f3de79fc8dccd52c76d0b52c6
#
_cell.length_a   1.000
_cell.length_b   1.000
_cell.length_c   1.000
_cell.angle_alpha   90.00
_cell.angle_beta   90.00
_cell.angle_gamma   90.00
#
_symmetry.space_group_name_H-M   'P 1'
#
loop_
_entity.id
_entity.type
_entity.pdbx_description
1 polymer ?
#
loop_
_entity_poly.entity_id
_entity_poly.type
_entity_poly.pdbx_seq_one_letter_code
_entity_poly.pdbx_strand_id
1 'polypeptide(L)'
;MSTISPTSFPAPLSIRLALTAFLFCAPLSAQGQKTVTIFHINDTHSYLFPWGEKLNDIPQNGAASRLIRRLNDLRQTAVNPVLLHGGDSFTGGMAFNRFLGRAEFALFDSMGVDAMALGNHDFDIRPFRLANAILQSNAQFPFLSANILFNSDTSGLSQIVKPFVVKTVGNVSVGIFGLTTRSTVSYGESEPITFESTVSAAGRMVDSLKGLGVDLIIALTHLGVSEDRQIARQVSGIDVIVGGHSHTPLNSPILEQSPSGDSTLILQAGSYWEYLGKLELTFGGGSKTWTYQLDRISSPMPDDPVFGPYLASIQDSITAVYGSVFSDTVATLMEDFPPVDPSNGDLEDFLLNLIVDSYRYSTGSDAALETGALLRQNLHAGKITTSDVRNVLSWSYDPIQGLGKRLTIVRVTGTMLRYILNSTLALPSGVFGGGGIPTDLAFQVSGLQYSIDGWGGTRPSIKDIWVKGVPVSEDAIYSLALNEFAADLSRQVPFVGFLSRKDTTFGPDAAVTQYLRSISSVTRGSVTMGRIWDAQAVPPMSFSLQDGHVIIQWASPAIPSQFNLYRRQSASRLPPAKLNSVPLTQTSYLDPAPTRGELYEYQIEELRTNGTRYLLPPQKYRIGGLPTSAYLRQNFPNPFNSSTTIIYGVPIRGHTTLRLYNALGQLIRTLVDGPREQGEFEVSWDGKDRLGRDAASGVYFLGFSTETFQTAGRVLLTR
;
A
#
# COMPACT_ATOMS: atom_id res chain seq x y z
N MET A 1 5.85 34.63 -18.49
CA MET A 1 5.85 33.49 -19.42
C MET A 1 7.14 33.56 -20.23
N SER A 2 8.24 33.03 -19.68
CA SER A 2 9.52 32.93 -20.37
C SER A 2 9.61 31.51 -20.90
N THR A 3 9.66 31.38 -22.21
CA THR A 3 9.90 30.15 -22.95
C THR A 3 11.27 29.61 -22.57
N ILE A 4 11.31 28.54 -21.78
CA ILE A 4 12.51 27.78 -21.50
C ILE A 4 12.86 27.04 -22.80
N SER A 5 13.93 27.48 -23.45
CA SER A 5 14.55 26.80 -24.57
C SER A 5 14.84 25.34 -24.24
N PRO A 6 14.59 24.38 -25.13
CA PRO A 6 14.90 22.97 -24.87
C PRO A 6 16.42 22.84 -24.75
N THR A 7 16.90 22.63 -23.53
CA THR A 7 18.30 22.31 -23.27
C THR A 7 18.68 21.04 -24.01
N SER A 8 19.67 21.13 -24.88
CA SER A 8 20.27 20.04 -25.61
C SER A 8 20.58 18.85 -24.69
N PHE A 9 20.05 17.68 -25.07
CA PHE A 9 20.55 16.42 -24.55
C PHE A 9 22.05 16.30 -24.84
N PRO A 10 22.86 15.74 -23.95
CA PRO A 10 24.11 15.17 -24.40
C PRO A 10 23.76 14.13 -25.49
N ALA A 11 24.42 14.23 -26.63
CA ALA A 11 24.18 13.36 -27.77
C ALA A 11 24.21 11.89 -27.33
N PRO A 12 23.32 11.04 -27.83
CA PRO A 12 23.38 9.62 -27.53
C PRO A 12 24.77 9.12 -27.89
N LEU A 13 25.42 8.46 -26.93
CA LEU A 13 26.72 7.86 -27.12
C LEU A 13 26.54 6.70 -28.10
N SER A 14 26.71 6.95 -29.39
CA SER A 14 26.68 5.92 -30.42
C SER A 14 27.98 5.11 -30.36
N ILE A 15 28.13 4.32 -29.30
CA ILE A 15 29.24 3.36 -29.17
C ILE A 15 28.78 2.09 -29.85
N ARG A 16 29.02 2.01 -31.16
CA ARG A 16 29.04 0.70 -31.84
C ARG A 16 30.35 0.02 -31.47
N LEU A 17 30.27 -0.95 -30.52
CA LEU A 17 31.39 -1.83 -30.28
C LEU A 17 31.71 -2.59 -31.59
N ALA A 18 32.90 -2.39 -32.12
CA ALA A 18 33.45 -3.26 -33.14
C ALA A 18 33.69 -4.65 -32.49
N LEU A 19 32.83 -5.62 -32.76
CA LEU A 19 33.05 -7.01 -32.38
C LEU A 19 34.23 -7.56 -33.19
N THR A 20 35.38 -7.64 -32.57
CA THR A 20 36.47 -8.48 -33.08
C THR A 20 36.08 -9.93 -32.82
N ALA A 21 35.81 -10.68 -33.88
CA ALA A 21 35.43 -12.08 -33.78
C ALA A 21 36.64 -12.91 -33.30
N PHE A 22 36.65 -13.31 -32.05
CA PHE A 22 37.47 -14.40 -31.58
C PHE A 22 36.73 -15.71 -31.86
N LEU A 23 37.26 -16.50 -32.77
CA LEU A 23 36.81 -17.90 -32.97
C LEU A 23 37.17 -18.73 -31.72
N PHE A 24 36.20 -18.86 -30.80
CA PHE A 24 36.26 -19.90 -29.79
C PHE A 24 35.65 -21.19 -30.33
N CYS A 25 36.37 -22.29 -30.24
CA CYS A 25 35.81 -23.64 -30.45
C CYS A 25 34.60 -23.84 -29.54
N ALA A 26 33.42 -23.73 -30.10
CA ALA A 26 32.18 -24.14 -29.42
C ALA A 26 32.23 -25.67 -29.20
N PRO A 27 31.77 -26.20 -28.04
CA PRO A 27 31.58 -27.65 -27.90
C PRO A 27 30.63 -28.13 -29.00
N LEU A 28 30.89 -29.30 -29.58
CA LEU A 28 30.04 -29.93 -30.57
C LEU A 28 28.62 -30.04 -30.01
N SER A 29 27.75 -29.10 -30.40
CA SER A 29 26.33 -29.22 -30.10
C SER A 29 25.75 -30.43 -30.80
N ALA A 30 24.97 -31.25 -30.09
CA ALA A 30 24.20 -32.35 -30.72
C ALA A 30 23.46 -31.79 -31.93
N GLN A 31 23.58 -32.41 -33.08
CA GLN A 31 22.93 -31.98 -34.32
C GLN A 31 21.44 -31.78 -34.09
N GLY A 32 20.95 -30.56 -34.24
CA GLY A 32 19.54 -30.19 -34.12
C GLY A 32 19.15 -29.42 -32.87
N GLN A 33 20.03 -29.27 -31.86
CA GLN A 33 19.73 -28.41 -30.68
C GLN A 33 20.05 -26.92 -30.93
N LYS A 34 19.17 -26.07 -30.45
CA LYS A 34 19.31 -24.61 -30.47
C LYS A 34 19.40 -24.07 -29.05
N THR A 35 20.26 -23.11 -28.82
CA THR A 35 20.41 -22.47 -27.50
C THR A 35 20.20 -20.97 -27.62
N VAL A 36 19.47 -20.40 -26.66
CA VAL A 36 19.26 -18.95 -26.51
C VAL A 36 19.50 -18.57 -25.05
N THR A 37 20.14 -17.43 -24.81
CA THR A 37 20.30 -16.84 -23.49
C THR A 37 19.39 -15.64 -23.38
N ILE A 38 18.39 -15.70 -22.50
CA ILE A 38 17.44 -14.63 -22.23
C ILE A 38 17.89 -13.91 -20.97
N PHE A 39 18.33 -12.66 -21.12
CA PHE A 39 18.49 -11.72 -20.02
C PHE A 39 17.19 -10.96 -19.84
N HIS A 40 16.80 -10.68 -18.60
CA HIS A 40 15.58 -9.92 -18.36
C HIS A 40 15.67 -9.05 -17.13
N ILE A 41 15.02 -7.90 -17.23
CA ILE A 41 14.74 -6.92 -16.18
C ILE A 41 13.29 -6.46 -16.31
N ASN A 42 12.73 -5.90 -15.28
CA ASN A 42 11.39 -5.34 -15.25
C ASN A 42 11.26 -4.29 -14.12
N ASP A 43 10.21 -3.50 -14.16
CA ASP A 43 9.82 -2.59 -13.07
C ASP A 43 11.00 -1.72 -12.59
N THR A 44 11.70 -1.07 -13.53
CA THR A 44 12.90 -0.28 -13.25
C THR A 44 12.59 1.07 -12.63
N HIS A 45 11.39 1.63 -12.89
CA HIS A 45 10.81 2.79 -12.22
C HIS A 45 11.73 4.00 -12.04
N SER A 46 12.59 4.27 -13.01
CA SER A 46 13.57 5.39 -12.97
C SER A 46 14.52 5.39 -11.76
N TYR A 47 14.71 4.28 -11.06
CA TYR A 47 15.67 4.14 -9.97
C TYR A 47 17.09 3.97 -10.52
N LEU A 48 17.55 4.91 -11.33
CA LEU A 48 18.84 4.82 -12.02
C LEU A 48 20.04 4.81 -11.07
N PHE A 49 19.89 5.36 -9.86
CA PHE A 49 20.94 5.51 -8.85
C PHE A 49 20.78 4.50 -7.71
N PRO A 50 21.84 4.25 -6.92
CA PRO A 50 21.74 3.39 -5.74
C PRO A 50 20.66 3.87 -4.76
N TRP A 51 19.99 2.94 -4.11
CA TRP A 51 18.90 3.20 -3.17
C TRP A 51 18.88 2.19 -2.01
N GLY A 52 17.94 2.33 -1.07
CA GLY A 52 17.64 1.36 -0.01
C GLY A 52 18.57 1.48 1.20
N GLU A 53 18.87 0.35 1.82
CA GLU A 53 19.74 0.27 2.99
C GLU A 53 21.05 1.04 2.79
N LYS A 54 21.55 1.68 3.87
CA LYS A 54 22.74 2.53 3.80
C LYS A 54 23.88 1.97 4.64
N LEU A 55 25.09 2.00 4.07
CA LEU A 55 26.33 1.78 4.79
C LEU A 55 27.13 3.09 4.77
N ASN A 56 27.39 3.69 5.94
CA ASN A 56 28.02 5.01 6.05
C ASN A 56 27.32 6.09 5.21
N ASP A 57 26.00 6.15 5.28
CA ASP A 57 25.11 7.03 4.51
C ASP A 57 25.09 6.75 2.98
N ILE A 58 25.73 5.71 2.48
CA ILE A 58 25.77 5.33 1.06
C ILE A 58 24.75 4.22 0.80
N PRO A 59 23.75 4.44 -0.09
CA PRO A 59 22.80 3.40 -0.46
C PRO A 59 23.47 2.20 -1.13
N GLN A 60 23.00 1.00 -0.82
CA GLN A 60 23.66 -0.25 -1.19
C GLN A 60 23.01 -1.01 -2.35
N ASN A 61 21.71 -0.86 -2.55
CA ASN A 61 20.96 -1.67 -3.50
C ASN A 61 20.87 -1.05 -4.89
N GLY A 62 20.65 -1.89 -5.93
CA GLY A 62 20.38 -1.48 -7.29
C GLY A 62 21.55 -0.73 -7.95
N ALA A 63 21.21 0.26 -8.73
CA ALA A 63 22.00 1.08 -9.65
C ALA A 63 22.08 0.49 -11.05
N ALA A 64 21.58 1.26 -12.02
CA ALA A 64 21.61 0.89 -13.44
C ALA A 64 23.04 0.60 -13.92
N SER A 65 24.02 1.41 -13.50
CA SER A 65 25.43 1.22 -13.88
C SER A 65 26.01 -0.13 -13.46
N ARG A 66 25.71 -0.58 -12.23
CA ARG A 66 26.16 -1.88 -11.70
C ARG A 66 25.52 -3.03 -12.45
N LEU A 67 24.20 -2.93 -12.73
CA LEU A 67 23.47 -3.94 -13.49
C LEU A 67 24.04 -4.06 -14.92
N ILE A 68 24.27 -2.93 -15.59
CA ILE A 68 24.83 -2.91 -16.94
C ILE A 68 26.24 -3.54 -16.94
N ARG A 69 27.06 -3.26 -15.95
CA ARG A 69 28.37 -3.91 -15.79
C ARG A 69 28.20 -5.43 -15.72
N ARG A 70 27.33 -5.90 -14.84
CA ARG A 70 27.07 -7.35 -14.68
C ARG A 70 26.54 -7.98 -15.96
N LEU A 71 25.60 -7.32 -16.63
CA LEU A 71 25.07 -7.75 -17.92
C LEU A 71 26.16 -7.87 -18.98
N ASN A 72 27.05 -6.89 -19.09
CA ASN A 72 28.16 -6.89 -20.05
C ASN A 72 29.15 -8.03 -19.78
N ASP A 73 29.45 -8.30 -18.49
CA ASP A 73 30.31 -9.42 -18.11
C ASP A 73 29.68 -10.76 -18.51
N LEU A 74 28.38 -10.97 -18.28
CA LEU A 74 27.66 -12.20 -18.63
C LEU A 74 27.46 -12.38 -20.13
N ARG A 75 27.28 -11.29 -20.88
CA ARG A 75 27.12 -11.33 -22.35
C ARG A 75 28.34 -11.87 -23.07
N GLN A 76 29.54 -11.75 -22.52
CA GLN A 76 30.79 -12.20 -23.16
C GLN A 76 30.78 -13.71 -23.45
N THR A 77 30.04 -14.49 -22.65
CA THR A 77 29.96 -15.97 -22.79
C THR A 77 28.57 -16.46 -23.18
N ALA A 78 27.61 -15.57 -23.33
CA ALA A 78 26.23 -15.93 -23.63
C ALA A 78 26.07 -16.38 -25.09
N VAL A 79 25.30 -17.45 -25.30
CA VAL A 79 24.98 -17.99 -26.63
C VAL A 79 23.65 -17.35 -27.10
N ASN A 80 23.67 -16.69 -28.25
CA ASN A 80 22.48 -16.05 -28.85
C ASN A 80 21.71 -15.19 -27.81
N PRO A 81 22.35 -14.14 -27.26
CA PRO A 81 21.77 -13.36 -26.18
C PRO A 81 20.60 -12.48 -26.65
N VAL A 82 19.55 -12.42 -25.84
CA VAL A 82 18.40 -11.51 -25.96
C VAL A 82 18.20 -10.82 -24.62
N LEU A 83 18.02 -9.49 -24.59
CA LEU A 83 17.70 -8.74 -23.39
C LEU A 83 16.28 -8.18 -23.49
N LEU A 84 15.44 -8.49 -22.51
CA LEU A 84 14.03 -8.11 -22.47
C LEU A 84 13.72 -7.26 -21.24
N HIS A 85 12.80 -6.29 -21.40
CA HIS A 85 12.29 -5.46 -20.32
C HIS A 85 10.78 -5.68 -20.14
N GLY A 86 10.36 -6.16 -18.97
CA GLY A 86 8.98 -6.54 -18.64
C GLY A 86 8.04 -5.37 -18.30
N GLY A 87 8.33 -4.14 -18.72
CA GLY A 87 7.47 -2.96 -18.49
C GLY A 87 7.76 -2.19 -17.20
N ASP A 88 7.03 -1.10 -16.99
CA ASP A 88 7.18 -0.12 -15.90
C ASP A 88 8.60 0.47 -15.83
N SER A 89 8.92 1.26 -16.85
CA SER A 89 10.22 1.92 -16.97
C SER A 89 10.35 3.14 -16.07
N PHE A 90 9.27 3.85 -15.78
CA PHE A 90 9.30 5.10 -15.02
C PHE A 90 8.17 5.20 -13.98
N THR A 91 8.01 6.37 -13.39
CA THR A 91 7.26 6.66 -12.16
C THR A 91 7.98 6.12 -10.93
N GLY A 92 9.05 6.81 -10.54
CA GLY A 92 9.92 6.43 -9.41
C GLY A 92 10.88 7.54 -9.05
N GLY A 93 12.16 7.31 -9.30
CA GLY A 93 13.23 8.21 -8.93
C GLY A 93 13.22 9.58 -9.64
N MET A 94 14.11 10.47 -9.22
CA MET A 94 14.23 11.86 -9.71
C MET A 94 14.50 11.97 -11.22
N ALA A 95 15.01 10.91 -11.86
CA ALA A 95 15.22 10.89 -13.31
C ALA A 95 13.88 11.04 -14.07
N PHE A 96 12.82 10.38 -13.61
CA PHE A 96 11.49 10.55 -14.16
C PHE A 96 11.03 12.01 -14.17
N ASN A 97 11.16 12.71 -13.04
CA ASN A 97 10.76 14.12 -12.93
C ASN A 97 11.49 15.00 -13.95
N ARG A 98 12.78 14.74 -14.17
CA ARG A 98 13.61 15.56 -15.07
C ARG A 98 13.38 15.24 -16.53
N PHE A 99 13.25 13.96 -16.88
CA PHE A 99 13.34 13.50 -18.27
C PHE A 99 12.05 12.86 -18.80
N LEU A 100 11.07 12.54 -17.95
CA LEU A 100 9.77 11.97 -18.34
C LEU A 100 9.93 10.71 -19.22
N GLY A 101 10.80 9.77 -18.82
CA GLY A 101 11.05 8.52 -19.51
C GLY A 101 12.11 8.57 -20.62
N ARG A 102 12.49 9.75 -21.11
CA ARG A 102 13.46 9.87 -22.22
C ARG A 102 14.84 9.34 -21.86
N ALA A 103 15.31 9.58 -20.65
CA ALA A 103 16.60 9.09 -20.19
C ALA A 103 16.61 7.57 -20.04
N GLU A 104 15.53 7.01 -19.53
CA GLU A 104 15.33 5.58 -19.37
C GLU A 104 15.33 4.86 -20.72
N PHE A 105 14.53 5.30 -21.68
CA PHE A 105 14.47 4.68 -23.01
C PHE A 105 15.81 4.81 -23.76
N ALA A 106 16.49 5.96 -23.67
CA ALA A 106 17.83 6.12 -24.25
C ALA A 106 18.86 5.19 -23.60
N LEU A 107 18.76 4.97 -22.28
CA LEU A 107 19.60 4.03 -21.55
C LEU A 107 19.33 2.58 -22.00
N PHE A 108 18.06 2.19 -22.12
CA PHE A 108 17.68 0.84 -22.58
C PHE A 108 18.18 0.58 -24.01
N ASP A 109 18.08 1.55 -24.89
CA ASP A 109 18.63 1.43 -26.25
C ASP A 109 20.14 1.24 -26.21
N SER A 110 20.83 2.08 -25.44
CA SER A 110 22.30 2.04 -25.31
C SER A 110 22.80 0.73 -24.68
N MET A 111 22.07 0.14 -23.74
CA MET A 111 22.41 -1.16 -23.16
C MET A 111 21.97 -2.36 -24.03
N GLY A 112 21.26 -2.11 -25.12
CA GLY A 112 20.87 -3.10 -26.11
C GLY A 112 19.69 -3.96 -25.67
N VAL A 113 18.63 -3.34 -25.17
CA VAL A 113 17.32 -4.00 -25.00
C VAL A 113 16.78 -4.41 -26.36
N ASP A 114 16.30 -5.64 -26.46
CA ASP A 114 15.80 -6.21 -27.72
C ASP A 114 14.30 -6.04 -27.90
N ALA A 115 13.54 -5.95 -26.80
CA ALA A 115 12.13 -5.60 -26.78
C ALA A 115 11.71 -5.21 -25.35
N MET A 116 10.68 -4.36 -25.25
CA MET A 116 10.07 -3.94 -23.99
C MET A 116 8.54 -4.08 -24.07
N ALA A 117 7.92 -4.70 -23.06
CA ALA A 117 6.48 -4.59 -22.86
C ALA A 117 6.13 -3.22 -22.26
N LEU A 118 4.93 -2.70 -22.55
CA LEU A 118 4.41 -1.54 -21.83
C LEU A 118 3.79 -2.00 -20.50
N GLY A 119 4.18 -1.32 -19.41
CA GLY A 119 3.55 -1.45 -18.10
C GLY A 119 2.45 -0.42 -17.85
N ASN A 120 1.77 -0.52 -16.70
CA ASN A 120 0.71 0.44 -16.36
C ASN A 120 1.26 1.81 -16.01
N HIS A 121 2.42 1.90 -15.39
CA HIS A 121 3.05 3.17 -15.04
C HIS A 121 3.69 3.88 -16.24
N ASP A 122 3.93 3.19 -17.34
CA ASP A 122 4.35 3.85 -18.59
C ASP A 122 3.25 4.80 -19.12
N PHE A 123 1.99 4.63 -18.69
CA PHE A 123 0.87 5.52 -19.01
C PHE A 123 0.66 6.68 -18.02
N ASP A 124 1.38 6.78 -16.91
CA ASP A 124 1.22 7.86 -15.92
C ASP A 124 1.43 9.27 -16.48
N ILE A 125 2.18 9.39 -17.57
CA ILE A 125 2.38 10.66 -18.29
C ILE A 125 1.36 10.87 -19.41
N ARG A 126 0.38 10.01 -19.57
CA ARG A 126 -0.63 9.95 -20.62
C ARG A 126 -0.08 9.55 -21.99
N PRO A 127 -0.93 8.99 -22.88
CA PRO A 127 -0.51 8.45 -24.18
C PRO A 127 0.32 9.42 -25.04
N PHE A 128 -0.07 10.70 -25.11
CA PHE A 128 0.64 11.69 -25.91
C PHE A 128 2.08 11.95 -25.43
N ARG A 129 2.28 12.07 -24.11
CA ARG A 129 3.62 12.28 -23.55
C ARG A 129 4.47 11.03 -23.63
N LEU A 130 3.86 9.83 -23.48
CA LEU A 130 4.55 8.55 -23.66
C LEU A 130 5.08 8.44 -25.11
N ALA A 131 4.23 8.70 -26.12
CA ALA A 131 4.65 8.71 -27.51
C ALA A 131 5.82 9.67 -27.75
N ASN A 132 5.72 10.90 -27.22
CA ASN A 132 6.80 11.90 -27.32
C ASN A 132 8.07 11.46 -26.62
N ALA A 133 7.99 10.83 -25.43
CA ALA A 133 9.16 10.34 -24.70
C ALA A 133 9.89 9.26 -25.52
N ILE A 134 9.16 8.32 -26.11
CA ILE A 134 9.72 7.28 -26.98
C ILE A 134 10.42 7.91 -28.19
N LEU A 135 9.73 8.79 -28.92
CA LEU A 135 10.27 9.42 -30.13
C LEU A 135 11.51 10.27 -29.81
N GLN A 136 11.48 11.04 -28.74
CA GLN A 136 12.59 11.93 -28.36
C GLN A 136 13.80 11.19 -27.74
N SER A 137 13.61 9.97 -27.25
CA SER A 137 14.71 9.14 -26.77
C SER A 137 15.55 8.55 -27.89
N ASN A 138 15.01 8.54 -29.13
CA ASN A 138 15.57 7.86 -30.31
C ASN A 138 15.78 6.34 -30.09
N ALA A 139 15.06 5.71 -29.16
CA ALA A 139 15.13 4.29 -28.92
C ALA A 139 14.70 3.48 -30.16
N GLN A 140 15.51 2.48 -30.54
CA GLN A 140 15.29 1.66 -31.74
C GLN A 140 14.64 0.30 -31.44
N PHE A 141 14.60 -0.12 -30.19
CA PHE A 141 13.95 -1.38 -29.81
C PHE A 141 12.41 -1.27 -29.87
N PRO A 142 11.69 -2.36 -30.17
CA PRO A 142 10.23 -2.36 -30.24
C PRO A 142 9.58 -2.29 -28.86
N PHE A 143 8.53 -1.47 -28.74
CA PHE A 143 7.59 -1.43 -27.62
C PHE A 143 6.40 -2.33 -27.94
N LEU A 144 6.04 -3.26 -27.03
CA LEU A 144 5.10 -4.33 -27.30
C LEU A 144 3.86 -4.28 -26.39
N SER A 145 2.67 -4.41 -26.99
CA SER A 145 1.42 -4.72 -26.28
C SER A 145 0.37 -5.24 -27.27
N ALA A 146 0.04 -6.52 -27.21
CA ALA A 146 -0.89 -7.17 -28.16
C ALA A 146 -2.36 -7.05 -27.75
N ASN A 147 -2.63 -6.65 -26.50
CA ASN A 147 -3.99 -6.48 -25.97
C ASN A 147 -4.42 -5.00 -25.86
N ILE A 148 -3.63 -4.06 -26.39
CA ILE A 148 -3.96 -2.64 -26.41
C ILE A 148 -5.03 -2.33 -27.46
N LEU A 149 -6.02 -1.51 -27.10
CA LEU A 149 -7.07 -0.99 -27.96
C LEU A 149 -6.94 0.54 -28.00
N PHE A 150 -6.51 1.05 -29.13
CA PHE A 150 -6.23 2.50 -29.27
C PHE A 150 -7.49 3.36 -29.34
N ASN A 151 -8.67 2.77 -29.67
CA ASN A 151 -9.96 3.48 -29.75
C ASN A 151 -9.85 4.78 -30.58
N SER A 152 -10.15 5.93 -29.94
CA SER A 152 -10.04 7.26 -30.54
C SER A 152 -8.70 7.96 -30.22
N ASP A 153 -7.66 7.21 -29.84
CA ASP A 153 -6.35 7.79 -29.50
C ASP A 153 -5.70 8.48 -30.70
N THR A 154 -5.24 9.70 -30.49
CA THR A 154 -4.52 10.52 -31.45
C THR A 154 -3.08 10.81 -31.07
N SER A 155 -2.58 10.13 -30.05
CA SER A 155 -1.22 10.33 -29.53
C SER A 155 -0.10 9.89 -30.47
N GLY A 156 -0.42 9.01 -31.43
CA GLY A 156 0.56 8.38 -32.32
C GLY A 156 1.13 7.07 -31.75
N LEU A 157 0.76 6.63 -30.55
CA LEU A 157 1.23 5.37 -29.96
C LEU A 157 0.90 4.15 -30.84
N SER A 158 -0.23 4.17 -31.58
CA SER A 158 -0.62 3.10 -32.51
C SER A 158 0.40 2.85 -33.62
N GLN A 159 1.26 3.80 -33.92
CA GLN A 159 2.33 3.67 -34.92
C GLN A 159 3.65 3.16 -34.30
N ILE A 160 3.79 3.29 -32.99
CA ILE A 160 5.01 2.96 -32.23
C ILE A 160 4.89 1.56 -31.64
N VAL A 161 3.77 1.28 -30.95
CA VAL A 161 3.55 0.02 -30.22
C VAL A 161 3.15 -1.08 -31.18
N LYS A 162 3.83 -2.22 -31.08
CA LYS A 162 3.58 -3.41 -31.90
C LYS A 162 2.97 -4.52 -31.05
N PRO A 163 2.17 -5.42 -31.64
CA PRO A 163 1.67 -6.57 -30.92
C PRO A 163 2.77 -7.60 -30.63
N PHE A 164 3.70 -7.80 -31.57
CA PHE A 164 4.82 -8.70 -31.47
C PHE A 164 5.98 -8.29 -32.38
N VAL A 165 7.13 -8.93 -32.18
CA VAL A 165 8.30 -8.87 -33.06
C VAL A 165 8.87 -10.28 -33.24
N VAL A 166 9.46 -10.53 -34.43
CA VAL A 166 10.29 -11.73 -34.65
C VAL A 166 11.74 -11.28 -34.76
N LYS A 167 12.60 -11.88 -33.96
CA LYS A 167 14.03 -11.60 -33.90
C LYS A 167 14.83 -12.87 -34.19
N THR A 168 15.79 -12.78 -35.10
CA THR A 168 16.74 -13.85 -35.35
C THR A 168 18.03 -13.60 -34.58
N VAL A 169 18.42 -14.53 -33.70
CA VAL A 169 19.68 -14.48 -32.94
C VAL A 169 20.47 -15.75 -33.24
N GLY A 170 21.60 -15.60 -33.93
CA GLY A 170 22.34 -16.73 -34.47
C GLY A 170 21.46 -17.57 -35.42
N ASN A 171 21.21 -18.83 -35.06
CA ASN A 171 20.35 -19.73 -35.81
C ASN A 171 18.94 -19.93 -35.21
N VAL A 172 18.53 -19.05 -34.26
CA VAL A 172 17.25 -19.17 -33.55
C VAL A 172 16.33 -18.01 -33.98
N SER A 173 15.11 -18.34 -34.42
CA SER A 173 14.03 -17.40 -34.68
C SER A 173 13.15 -17.31 -33.44
N VAL A 174 13.15 -16.14 -32.77
CA VAL A 174 12.42 -15.90 -31.54
C VAL A 174 11.24 -14.95 -31.80
N GLY A 175 10.02 -15.44 -31.55
CA GLY A 175 8.82 -14.61 -31.57
C GLY A 175 8.55 -14.06 -30.18
N ILE A 176 8.42 -12.73 -30.05
CA ILE A 176 8.20 -12.06 -28.79
C ILE A 176 6.94 -11.21 -28.91
N PHE A 177 5.92 -11.45 -28.08
CA PHE A 177 4.71 -10.61 -28.05
C PHE A 177 4.53 -9.96 -26.68
N GLY A 178 3.91 -8.78 -26.65
CA GLY A 178 3.68 -8.01 -25.41
C GLY A 178 2.29 -8.19 -24.84
N LEU A 179 2.13 -8.11 -23.51
CA LEU A 179 0.84 -8.00 -22.83
C LEU A 179 0.93 -6.98 -21.69
N THR A 180 -0.07 -6.09 -21.61
CA THR A 180 -0.19 -5.08 -20.57
C THR A 180 -1.40 -5.36 -19.67
N THR A 181 -1.28 -5.13 -18.37
CA THR A 181 -2.37 -5.36 -17.42
C THR A 181 -3.59 -4.49 -17.72
N ARG A 182 -4.77 -5.07 -17.57
CA ARG A 182 -6.05 -4.36 -17.77
C ARG A 182 -6.32 -3.33 -16.67
N SER A 183 -5.71 -3.48 -15.51
CA SER A 183 -5.82 -2.51 -14.40
C SER A 183 -5.27 -1.12 -14.76
N THR A 184 -4.47 -0.99 -15.83
CA THR A 184 -3.99 0.28 -16.38
C THR A 184 -5.12 1.31 -16.56
N VAL A 185 -6.31 0.87 -16.98
CA VAL A 185 -7.49 1.75 -17.12
C VAL A 185 -7.98 2.28 -15.77
N SER A 186 -7.85 1.50 -14.71
CA SER A 186 -8.33 1.86 -13.37
C SER A 186 -7.51 2.97 -12.74
N TYR A 187 -6.27 3.15 -13.17
CA TYR A 187 -5.38 4.21 -12.68
C TYR A 187 -5.55 5.55 -13.43
N GLY A 188 -6.40 5.58 -14.48
CA GLY A 188 -6.99 6.81 -15.03
C GLY A 188 -6.12 7.64 -15.96
N GLU A 189 -4.93 7.20 -16.34
CA GLU A 189 -4.04 8.00 -17.20
C GLU A 189 -3.89 7.44 -18.62
N SER A 190 -4.52 6.29 -18.94
CA SER A 190 -4.43 5.65 -20.26
C SER A 190 -5.49 6.14 -21.27
N GLU A 191 -6.53 6.84 -20.83
CA GLU A 191 -7.62 7.26 -21.72
C GLU A 191 -7.13 8.05 -22.96
N PRO A 192 -7.73 7.79 -24.14
CA PRO A 192 -8.87 6.91 -24.44
C PRO A 192 -8.50 5.43 -24.67
N ILE A 193 -7.24 5.04 -24.46
CA ILE A 193 -6.72 3.69 -24.66
C ILE A 193 -7.32 2.75 -23.60
N THR A 194 -7.70 1.56 -24.03
CA THR A 194 -8.19 0.47 -23.18
C THR A 194 -7.48 -0.84 -23.52
N PHE A 195 -7.75 -1.90 -22.77
CA PHE A 195 -7.08 -3.20 -22.94
C PHE A 195 -8.10 -4.34 -22.97
N GLU A 196 -7.98 -5.20 -23.98
CA GLU A 196 -8.80 -6.41 -24.10
C GLU A 196 -8.29 -7.56 -23.23
N SER A 197 -8.98 -8.72 -23.33
CA SER A 197 -8.59 -9.94 -22.61
C SER A 197 -7.17 -10.38 -22.97
N THR A 198 -6.31 -10.51 -21.96
CA THR A 198 -4.93 -10.97 -22.07
C THR A 198 -4.84 -12.39 -22.61
N VAL A 199 -5.74 -13.29 -22.18
CA VAL A 199 -5.82 -14.68 -22.68
C VAL A 199 -6.16 -14.73 -24.17
N SER A 200 -7.15 -13.92 -24.63
CA SER A 200 -7.56 -13.88 -26.03
C SER A 200 -6.44 -13.31 -26.92
N ALA A 201 -5.78 -12.24 -26.46
CA ALA A 201 -4.66 -11.65 -27.17
C ALA A 201 -3.47 -12.63 -27.27
N ALA A 202 -3.12 -13.29 -26.17
CA ALA A 202 -2.06 -14.28 -26.13
C ALA A 202 -2.32 -15.44 -27.12
N GLY A 203 -3.54 -15.98 -27.16
CA GLY A 203 -3.92 -17.04 -28.09
C GLY A 203 -3.69 -16.62 -29.55
N ARG A 204 -4.18 -15.43 -29.93
CA ARG A 204 -3.97 -14.90 -31.29
C ARG A 204 -2.49 -14.70 -31.62
N MET A 205 -1.69 -14.24 -30.66
CA MET A 205 -0.25 -14.04 -30.89
C MET A 205 0.49 -15.35 -31.09
N VAL A 206 0.17 -16.35 -30.28
CA VAL A 206 0.76 -17.71 -30.42
C VAL A 206 0.41 -18.28 -31.79
N ASP A 207 -0.86 -18.19 -32.24
CA ASP A 207 -1.26 -18.68 -33.57
C ASP A 207 -0.52 -17.96 -34.71
N SER A 208 -0.39 -16.61 -34.58
CA SER A 208 0.35 -15.82 -35.56
C SER A 208 1.83 -16.19 -35.64
N LEU A 209 2.49 -16.34 -34.48
CA LEU A 209 3.92 -16.67 -34.41
C LEU A 209 4.20 -18.12 -34.87
N LYS A 210 3.33 -19.08 -34.54
CA LYS A 210 3.39 -20.44 -35.07
C LYS A 210 3.23 -20.45 -36.60
N GLY A 211 2.31 -19.62 -37.12
CA GLY A 211 2.11 -19.44 -38.55
C GLY A 211 3.34 -18.89 -39.28
N LEU A 212 4.18 -18.11 -38.59
CA LEU A 212 5.46 -17.60 -39.09
C LEU A 212 6.61 -18.59 -38.93
N GLY A 213 6.40 -19.71 -38.27
CA GLY A 213 7.40 -20.78 -38.11
C GLY A 213 8.56 -20.40 -37.19
N VAL A 214 8.32 -19.57 -36.16
CA VAL A 214 9.36 -19.25 -35.17
C VAL A 214 9.76 -20.48 -34.35
N ASP A 215 11.01 -20.49 -33.90
CA ASP A 215 11.57 -21.60 -33.11
C ASP A 215 11.19 -21.55 -31.63
N LEU A 216 11.00 -20.34 -31.10
CA LEU A 216 10.72 -20.05 -29.68
C LEU A 216 9.69 -18.93 -29.57
N ILE A 217 8.70 -19.10 -28.70
CA ILE A 217 7.67 -18.08 -28.44
C ILE A 217 7.81 -17.58 -26.99
N ILE A 218 8.08 -16.27 -26.87
CA ILE A 218 8.19 -15.57 -25.59
C ILE A 218 7.01 -14.62 -25.43
N ALA A 219 6.26 -14.74 -24.32
CA ALA A 219 5.34 -13.72 -23.88
C ALA A 219 6.11 -12.75 -22.95
N LEU A 220 6.23 -11.50 -23.38
CA LEU A 220 6.82 -10.43 -22.59
C LEU A 220 5.68 -9.65 -21.93
N THR A 221 5.47 -9.86 -20.63
CA THR A 221 4.24 -9.45 -19.97
C THR A 221 4.47 -8.43 -18.87
N HIS A 222 3.44 -7.58 -18.67
CA HIS A 222 3.35 -6.75 -17.49
C HIS A 222 2.01 -7.01 -16.79
N LEU A 223 1.85 -8.22 -16.21
CA LEU A 223 0.60 -8.74 -15.67
C LEU A 223 0.67 -9.13 -14.19
N GLY A 224 1.87 -9.40 -13.69
CA GLY A 224 2.12 -10.01 -12.38
C GLY A 224 2.08 -11.54 -12.42
N VAL A 225 2.82 -12.16 -11.51
CA VAL A 225 3.02 -13.62 -11.46
C VAL A 225 1.70 -14.40 -11.45
N SER A 226 0.66 -13.89 -10.76
CA SER A 226 -0.62 -14.58 -10.67
C SER A 226 -1.32 -14.70 -12.03
N GLU A 227 -1.36 -13.61 -12.81
CA GLU A 227 -1.99 -13.60 -14.14
C GLU A 227 -1.11 -14.31 -15.16
N ASP A 228 0.22 -14.20 -15.07
CA ASP A 228 1.17 -14.94 -15.90
C ASP A 228 0.95 -16.46 -15.78
N ARG A 229 0.72 -16.97 -14.57
CA ARG A 229 0.36 -18.38 -14.33
C ARG A 229 -0.98 -18.74 -14.97
N GLN A 230 -1.96 -17.85 -14.95
CA GLN A 230 -3.25 -18.08 -15.62
C GLN A 230 -3.07 -18.16 -17.15
N ILE A 231 -2.29 -17.26 -17.75
CA ILE A 231 -1.97 -17.30 -19.19
C ILE A 231 -1.29 -18.63 -19.54
N ALA A 232 -0.26 -19.03 -18.79
CA ALA A 232 0.46 -20.29 -19.04
C ALA A 232 -0.47 -21.53 -18.99
N ARG A 233 -1.44 -21.54 -18.07
CA ARG A 233 -2.41 -22.64 -17.93
C ARG A 233 -3.54 -22.62 -18.97
N GLN A 234 -3.80 -21.50 -19.63
CA GLN A 234 -4.93 -21.36 -20.56
C GLN A 234 -4.50 -21.28 -22.03
N VAL A 235 -3.25 -20.92 -22.31
CA VAL A 235 -2.75 -20.72 -23.68
C VAL A 235 -1.60 -21.70 -23.96
N SER A 236 -1.79 -22.58 -24.93
CA SER A 236 -0.78 -23.56 -25.34
C SER A 236 0.22 -22.99 -26.34
N GLY A 237 1.50 -23.31 -26.17
CA GLY A 237 2.55 -22.98 -27.11
C GLY A 237 3.34 -21.73 -26.80
N ILE A 238 3.26 -21.24 -25.56
CA ILE A 238 4.18 -20.26 -25.00
C ILE A 238 5.32 -21.03 -24.34
N ASP A 239 6.56 -20.76 -24.73
CA ASP A 239 7.74 -21.43 -24.17
C ASP A 239 8.22 -20.76 -22.89
N VAL A 240 8.24 -19.42 -22.90
CA VAL A 240 8.72 -18.61 -21.77
C VAL A 240 7.81 -17.41 -21.59
N ILE A 241 7.48 -17.08 -20.35
CA ILE A 241 6.90 -15.79 -19.95
C ILE A 241 7.98 -15.01 -19.19
N VAL A 242 8.28 -13.82 -19.67
CA VAL A 242 9.12 -12.83 -18.98
C VAL A 242 8.19 -11.74 -18.45
N GLY A 243 7.93 -11.75 -17.14
CA GLY A 243 6.91 -10.93 -16.49
C GLY A 243 7.44 -9.69 -15.79
N GLY A 244 6.49 -8.85 -15.35
CA GLY A 244 6.67 -7.67 -14.50
C GLY A 244 5.46 -7.45 -13.58
N HIS A 245 5.25 -6.21 -13.10
CA HIS A 245 4.09 -5.71 -12.34
C HIS A 245 4.04 -6.10 -10.86
N SER A 246 4.29 -7.34 -10.48
CA SER A 246 4.21 -7.78 -9.07
C SER A 246 5.52 -7.63 -8.30
N HIS A 247 6.58 -7.10 -8.93
CA HIS A 247 7.90 -6.89 -8.32
C HIS A 247 8.48 -8.15 -7.66
N THR A 248 8.14 -9.34 -8.15
CA THR A 248 8.50 -10.61 -7.52
C THR A 248 9.86 -11.10 -8.01
N PRO A 249 10.91 -11.20 -7.17
CA PRO A 249 12.17 -11.83 -7.56
C PRO A 249 11.99 -13.35 -7.54
N LEU A 250 11.88 -13.97 -8.71
CA LEU A 250 11.79 -15.43 -8.85
C LEU A 250 13.20 -16.01 -8.90
N ASN A 251 13.66 -16.59 -7.78
CA ASN A 251 14.97 -17.25 -7.70
C ASN A 251 15.09 -18.53 -8.55
N SER A 252 13.95 -19.06 -8.99
CA SER A 252 13.84 -20.15 -9.96
C SER A 252 12.59 -19.93 -10.81
N PRO A 253 12.60 -20.35 -12.08
CA PRO A 253 11.42 -20.28 -12.93
C PRO A 253 10.24 -21.04 -12.33
N ILE A 254 9.04 -20.47 -12.43
CA ILE A 254 7.81 -21.22 -12.16
C ILE A 254 7.49 -22.02 -13.42
N LEU A 255 7.27 -23.32 -13.27
CA LEU A 255 6.88 -24.20 -14.37
C LEU A 255 5.38 -24.44 -14.32
N GLU A 256 4.67 -24.06 -15.38
CA GLU A 256 3.23 -24.32 -15.52
C GLU A 256 2.98 -25.18 -16.76
N GLN A 257 1.98 -26.06 -16.67
CA GLN A 257 1.56 -26.86 -17.81
C GLN A 257 0.40 -26.19 -18.55
N SER A 258 0.52 -26.11 -19.86
CA SER A 258 -0.51 -25.62 -20.76
C SER A 258 -1.59 -26.68 -21.01
N PRO A 259 -2.73 -26.33 -21.63
CA PRO A 259 -3.78 -27.30 -21.97
C PRO A 259 -3.33 -28.43 -22.91
N SER A 260 -2.28 -28.21 -23.72
CA SER A 260 -1.68 -29.26 -24.58
C SER A 260 -0.68 -30.15 -23.84
N GLY A 261 -0.37 -29.86 -22.58
CA GLY A 261 0.65 -30.59 -21.80
C GLY A 261 2.07 -30.04 -21.96
N ASP A 262 2.29 -29.03 -22.79
CA ASP A 262 3.58 -28.36 -22.92
C ASP A 262 3.87 -27.51 -21.65
N SER A 263 5.15 -27.37 -21.33
CA SER A 263 5.57 -26.59 -20.15
C SER A 263 6.00 -25.18 -20.52
N THR A 264 5.47 -24.18 -19.81
CA THR A 264 5.85 -22.76 -19.89
C THR A 264 6.69 -22.38 -18.68
N LEU A 265 7.84 -21.74 -18.91
CA LEU A 265 8.71 -21.19 -17.88
C LEU A 265 8.29 -19.73 -17.60
N ILE A 266 8.03 -19.38 -16.34
CA ILE A 266 7.68 -18.00 -15.94
C ILE A 266 8.83 -17.41 -15.13
N LEU A 267 9.29 -16.22 -15.53
CA LEU A 267 10.43 -15.49 -15.00
C LEU A 267 9.97 -14.10 -14.57
N GLN A 268 10.54 -13.57 -13.49
CA GLN A 268 10.43 -12.16 -13.11
C GLN A 268 11.64 -11.75 -12.27
N ALA A 269 12.18 -10.54 -12.49
CA ALA A 269 13.44 -10.06 -11.89
C ALA A 269 13.23 -8.98 -10.82
N GLY A 270 12.20 -9.11 -9.98
CA GLY A 270 11.97 -8.12 -8.91
C GLY A 270 11.67 -6.74 -9.46
N SER A 271 12.40 -5.71 -8.99
CA SER A 271 12.19 -4.31 -9.42
C SER A 271 13.44 -3.44 -9.17
N TYR A 272 13.38 -2.16 -9.59
CA TYR A 272 14.30 -1.08 -9.19
C TYR A 272 15.77 -1.34 -9.48
N TRP A 273 16.09 -2.08 -10.56
CA TRP A 273 17.46 -2.47 -10.93
C TRP A 273 18.16 -3.36 -9.90
N GLU A 274 17.40 -3.98 -8.98
CA GLU A 274 17.99 -4.80 -7.92
C GLU A 274 18.37 -6.19 -8.41
N TYR A 275 17.77 -6.66 -9.50
CA TYR A 275 18.01 -7.99 -10.02
C TYR A 275 18.21 -8.02 -11.53
N LEU A 276 19.09 -8.92 -12.00
CA LEU A 276 19.27 -9.30 -13.39
C LEU A 276 18.99 -10.80 -13.55
N GLY A 277 17.94 -11.16 -14.29
CA GLY A 277 17.65 -12.54 -14.61
C GLY A 277 18.41 -13.02 -15.85
N LYS A 278 18.89 -14.27 -15.82
CA LYS A 278 19.53 -15.00 -16.93
C LYS A 278 18.94 -16.38 -17.05
N LEU A 279 18.23 -16.65 -18.13
CA LEU A 279 17.80 -18.00 -18.53
C LEU A 279 18.64 -18.45 -19.73
N GLU A 280 19.31 -19.58 -19.62
CA GLU A 280 19.92 -20.27 -20.76
C GLU A 280 19.04 -21.45 -21.10
N LEU A 281 18.45 -21.44 -22.31
CA LEU A 281 17.47 -22.42 -22.77
C LEU A 281 18.00 -23.12 -23.99
N THR A 282 18.11 -24.47 -23.92
CA THR A 282 18.47 -25.34 -25.02
C THR A 282 17.28 -26.21 -25.39
N PHE A 283 16.92 -26.23 -26.67
CA PHE A 283 15.73 -26.92 -27.15
C PHE A 283 15.96 -27.48 -28.56
N GLY A 284 15.12 -28.43 -28.96
CA GLY A 284 15.20 -29.16 -30.24
C GLY A 284 15.36 -30.67 -30.06
N GLY A 285 15.07 -31.45 -31.12
CA GLY A 285 15.15 -32.90 -31.07
C GLY A 285 14.22 -33.58 -30.04
N GLY A 286 13.13 -32.90 -29.64
CA GLY A 286 12.18 -33.40 -28.63
C GLY A 286 12.62 -33.17 -27.18
N SER A 287 13.71 -32.47 -26.93
CA SER A 287 14.19 -32.11 -25.58
C SER A 287 14.17 -30.60 -25.33
N LYS A 288 13.93 -30.21 -24.06
CA LYS A 288 13.99 -28.83 -23.59
C LYS A 288 14.69 -28.84 -22.23
N THR A 289 15.85 -28.19 -22.14
CA THR A 289 16.63 -28.08 -20.90
C THR A 289 16.99 -26.63 -20.65
N TRP A 290 17.14 -26.25 -19.39
CA TRP A 290 17.42 -24.87 -19.03
C TRP A 290 18.26 -24.76 -17.75
N THR A 291 18.98 -23.66 -17.64
CA THR A 291 19.57 -23.16 -16.40
C THR A 291 19.10 -21.74 -16.17
N TYR A 292 18.92 -21.38 -14.91
CA TYR A 292 18.46 -20.05 -14.53
C TYR A 292 19.32 -19.48 -13.40
N GLN A 293 19.57 -18.19 -13.47
CA GLN A 293 20.29 -17.41 -12.46
C GLN A 293 19.59 -16.06 -12.29
N LEU A 294 19.36 -15.66 -11.05
CA LEU A 294 18.88 -14.33 -10.68
C LEU A 294 19.96 -13.64 -9.85
N ASP A 295 20.68 -12.72 -10.47
CA ASP A 295 21.76 -11.98 -9.81
C ASP A 295 21.22 -10.76 -9.06
N ARG A 296 21.46 -10.69 -7.77
CA ARG A 296 21.17 -9.48 -7.00
C ARG A 296 22.27 -8.43 -7.24
N ILE A 297 21.85 -7.23 -7.59
CA ILE A 297 22.72 -6.07 -7.87
C ILE A 297 22.83 -5.22 -6.62
N SER A 298 24.00 -5.17 -6.04
CA SER A 298 24.25 -4.43 -4.80
C SER A 298 25.73 -4.05 -4.67
N SER A 299 26.05 -3.19 -3.71
CA SER A 299 27.45 -2.96 -3.29
C SER A 299 28.05 -4.28 -2.72
N PRO A 300 29.32 -4.60 -2.97
CA PRO A 300 30.37 -3.75 -3.60
C PRO A 300 30.55 -3.95 -5.12
N MET A 301 29.52 -4.34 -5.88
CA MET A 301 29.66 -4.44 -7.34
C MET A 301 30.16 -3.12 -7.94
N PRO A 302 31.16 -3.16 -8.85
CA PRO A 302 31.68 -1.95 -9.48
C PRO A 302 30.66 -1.40 -10.50
N ASP A 303 30.70 -0.09 -10.68
CA ASP A 303 29.99 0.58 -11.75
C ASP A 303 30.59 0.26 -13.12
N ASP A 304 29.76 0.32 -14.16
CA ASP A 304 30.22 0.21 -15.53
C ASP A 304 31.08 1.46 -15.89
N PRO A 305 32.27 1.29 -16.48
CA PRO A 305 33.20 2.42 -16.75
C PRO A 305 32.66 3.40 -17.80
N VAL A 306 31.71 2.99 -18.63
CA VAL A 306 31.10 3.84 -19.67
C VAL A 306 29.79 4.46 -19.14
N PHE A 307 28.93 3.66 -18.54
CA PHE A 307 27.62 4.10 -18.08
C PHE A 307 27.65 4.83 -16.73
N GLY A 308 28.65 4.59 -15.89
CA GLY A 308 28.83 5.33 -14.63
C GLY A 308 28.93 6.85 -14.85
N PRO A 309 29.88 7.35 -15.69
CA PRO A 309 29.98 8.77 -16.03
C PRO A 309 28.70 9.33 -16.73
N TYR A 310 28.04 8.54 -17.57
CA TYR A 310 26.78 8.95 -18.20
C TYR A 310 25.69 9.18 -17.16
N LEU A 311 25.49 8.25 -16.22
CA LEU A 311 24.52 8.41 -15.15
C LEU A 311 24.88 9.57 -14.20
N ALA A 312 26.16 9.82 -13.95
CA ALA A 312 26.59 11.00 -13.21
C ALA A 312 26.14 12.31 -13.91
N SER A 313 26.24 12.39 -15.25
CA SER A 313 25.76 13.55 -16.01
C SER A 313 24.24 13.73 -15.92
N ILE A 314 23.46 12.62 -15.84
CA ILE A 314 22.02 12.66 -15.56
C ILE A 314 21.76 13.24 -14.16
N GLN A 315 22.51 12.80 -13.16
CA GLN A 315 22.43 13.31 -11.79
C GLN A 315 22.75 14.81 -11.70
N ASP A 316 23.77 15.25 -12.40
CA ASP A 316 24.14 16.67 -12.50
C ASP A 316 23.02 17.50 -13.14
N SER A 317 22.39 16.98 -14.22
CA SER A 317 21.24 17.63 -14.87
C SER A 317 20.01 17.72 -13.95
N ILE A 318 19.78 16.72 -13.10
CA ILE A 318 18.74 16.75 -12.08
C ILE A 318 19.08 17.81 -11.02
N THR A 319 20.30 17.81 -10.52
CA THR A 319 20.79 18.76 -9.51
C THR A 319 20.71 20.21 -10.00
N ALA A 320 21.01 20.45 -11.28
CA ALA A 320 20.91 21.79 -11.87
C ALA A 320 19.47 22.35 -11.87
N VAL A 321 18.45 21.50 -11.90
CA VAL A 321 17.03 21.90 -11.95
C VAL A 321 16.36 21.87 -10.57
N TYR A 322 16.65 20.84 -9.78
CA TYR A 322 15.95 20.58 -8.52
C TYR A 322 16.81 20.93 -7.27
N GLY A 323 18.05 21.39 -7.48
CA GLY A 323 18.99 21.66 -6.39
C GLY A 323 19.64 20.39 -5.84
N SER A 324 20.21 20.48 -4.65
CA SER A 324 21.03 19.42 -4.02
C SER A 324 20.22 18.23 -3.50
N VAL A 325 19.21 17.76 -4.26
CA VAL A 325 18.25 16.73 -3.82
C VAL A 325 18.89 15.41 -3.40
N PHE A 326 20.07 15.09 -3.91
CA PHE A 326 20.81 13.86 -3.59
C PHE A 326 21.75 13.99 -2.39
N SER A 327 22.07 15.21 -1.95
CA SER A 327 23.07 15.46 -0.90
C SER A 327 22.55 16.31 0.26
N ASP A 328 21.47 17.08 0.06
CA ASP A 328 20.88 17.92 1.12
C ASP A 328 20.14 17.04 2.12
N THR A 329 20.70 16.95 3.34
CA THR A 329 20.10 16.14 4.43
C THR A 329 18.90 16.86 5.00
N VAL A 330 17.72 16.24 4.88
CA VAL A 330 16.47 16.76 5.43
C VAL A 330 16.24 16.32 6.88
N ALA A 331 16.71 15.13 7.24
CA ALA A 331 16.71 14.58 8.61
C ALA A 331 17.68 13.42 8.72
N THR A 332 17.91 12.92 9.94
CA THR A 332 18.60 11.65 10.19
C THR A 332 17.64 10.65 10.79
N LEU A 333 17.48 9.50 10.15
CA LEU A 333 16.77 8.36 10.71
C LEU A 333 17.74 7.53 11.56
N MET A 334 17.47 7.45 12.86
CA MET A 334 18.41 6.88 13.83
C MET A 334 18.44 5.36 13.82
N GLU A 335 17.40 4.73 13.30
CA GLU A 335 17.23 3.27 13.23
C GLU A 335 16.20 2.93 12.14
N ASP A 336 16.28 1.75 11.55
CA ASP A 336 15.24 1.29 10.63
C ASP A 336 13.92 1.08 11.37
N PHE A 337 12.82 1.43 10.71
CA PHE A 337 11.50 1.09 11.22
C PHE A 337 11.27 -0.43 11.07
N PRO A 338 10.68 -1.08 12.09
CA PRO A 338 10.37 -2.50 11.99
C PRO A 338 9.34 -2.72 10.86
N PRO A 339 9.46 -3.82 10.11
CA PRO A 339 8.43 -4.19 9.16
C PRO A 339 7.11 -4.49 9.89
N VAL A 340 5.99 -4.22 9.23
CA VAL A 340 4.67 -4.62 9.71
C VAL A 340 4.56 -6.14 9.63
N ASP A 341 4.17 -6.77 10.73
CA ASP A 341 3.85 -8.19 10.78
C ASP A 341 2.39 -8.40 11.19
N PRO A 342 1.47 -8.54 10.23
CA PRO A 342 0.06 -8.74 10.53
C PRO A 342 -0.24 -10.03 11.29
N SER A 343 0.65 -11.03 11.25
CA SER A 343 0.48 -12.26 12.02
C SER A 343 0.60 -12.02 13.53
N ASN A 344 1.25 -10.93 13.92
CA ASN A 344 1.32 -10.43 15.29
C ASN A 344 0.15 -9.51 15.67
N GLY A 345 -0.78 -9.26 14.75
CA GLY A 345 -1.88 -8.33 14.95
C GLY A 345 -1.51 -6.86 14.69
N ASP A 346 -0.39 -6.58 14.04
CA ASP A 346 0.01 -5.22 13.67
C ASP A 346 -0.96 -4.68 12.61
N LEU A 347 -1.57 -3.54 12.90
CA LEU A 347 -2.52 -2.85 12.02
C LEU A 347 -1.94 -1.55 11.47
N GLU A 348 -0.73 -1.19 11.86
CA GLU A 348 -0.12 0.10 11.58
C GLU A 348 1.32 -0.03 11.13
N ASP A 349 1.69 0.86 10.19
CA ASP A 349 3.05 1.01 9.70
C ASP A 349 3.68 2.31 10.23
N PHE A 350 4.92 2.25 10.73
CA PHE A 350 5.65 3.41 11.27
C PHE A 350 5.90 4.48 10.23
N LEU A 351 6.30 4.08 9.01
CA LEU A 351 6.58 5.03 7.93
C LEU A 351 5.31 5.72 7.46
N LEU A 352 4.22 4.97 7.31
CA LEU A 352 2.93 5.54 6.94
C LEU A 352 2.40 6.49 8.01
N ASN A 353 2.54 6.14 9.28
CA ASN A 353 2.17 7.03 10.37
C ASN A 353 3.00 8.32 10.37
N LEU A 354 4.30 8.25 10.04
CA LEU A 354 5.17 9.43 9.85
C LEU A 354 4.67 10.29 8.67
N ILE A 355 4.30 9.66 7.57
CA ILE A 355 3.79 10.33 6.37
C ILE A 355 2.48 11.05 6.66
N VAL A 356 1.50 10.42 7.28
CA VAL A 356 0.22 11.08 7.60
C VAL A 356 0.38 12.17 8.68
N ASP A 357 1.36 12.05 9.58
CA ASP A 357 1.71 13.14 10.50
C ASP A 357 2.24 14.36 9.74
N SER A 358 3.06 14.14 8.70
CA SER A 358 3.56 15.21 7.84
C SER A 358 2.46 15.91 7.04
N TYR A 359 1.47 15.15 6.55
CA TYR A 359 0.32 15.71 5.83
C TYR A 359 -0.48 16.65 6.73
N ARG A 360 -0.76 16.19 7.95
CA ARG A 360 -1.47 16.97 8.93
C ARG A 360 -0.67 18.21 9.37
N TYR A 361 0.63 18.08 9.57
CA TYR A 361 1.55 19.17 9.89
C TYR A 361 1.54 20.27 8.81
N SER A 362 1.65 19.87 7.54
CA SER A 362 1.76 20.80 6.41
C SER A 362 0.43 21.46 6.04
N THR A 363 -0.71 20.83 6.34
CA THR A 363 -2.04 21.32 5.94
C THR A 363 -2.83 21.96 7.08
N GLY A 364 -2.51 21.65 8.34
CA GLY A 364 -3.30 22.04 9.51
C GLY A 364 -4.67 21.36 9.59
N SER A 365 -4.91 20.27 8.83
CA SER A 365 -6.18 19.55 8.80
C SER A 365 -6.48 18.86 10.15
N ASP A 366 -7.76 18.57 10.41
CA ASP A 366 -8.17 17.84 11.62
C ASP A 366 -7.60 16.46 11.66
N ALA A 367 -7.57 15.78 10.51
CA ALA A 367 -6.97 14.47 10.33
C ALA A 367 -6.27 14.34 8.97
N ALA A 368 -5.45 13.30 8.82
CA ALA A 368 -4.85 12.90 7.55
C ALA A 368 -4.96 11.39 7.36
N LEU A 369 -4.97 10.96 6.10
CA LEU A 369 -5.17 9.57 5.67
C LEU A 369 -4.19 9.22 4.55
N GLU A 370 -3.61 8.02 4.58
CA GLU A 370 -2.82 7.45 3.49
C GLU A 370 -2.92 5.91 3.50
N THR A 371 -2.65 5.28 2.34
CA THR A 371 -2.60 3.82 2.20
C THR A 371 -1.20 3.35 1.85
N GLY A 372 -0.82 2.14 2.26
CA GLY A 372 0.46 1.51 1.91
C GLY A 372 0.65 1.27 0.42
N ALA A 373 -0.44 1.20 -0.34
CA ALA A 373 -0.42 0.96 -1.78
C ALA A 373 0.35 2.03 -2.60
N LEU A 374 0.57 3.22 -2.02
CA LEU A 374 1.28 4.32 -2.69
C LEU A 374 2.74 4.42 -2.30
N LEU A 375 3.21 3.63 -1.35
CA LEU A 375 4.61 3.53 -1.01
C LEU A 375 5.35 2.67 -2.03
N ARG A 376 6.49 3.16 -2.48
CA ARG A 376 7.38 2.42 -3.38
C ARG A 376 8.53 1.77 -2.63
N GLN A 377 8.95 2.37 -1.54
CA GLN A 377 10.11 1.94 -0.75
C GLN A 377 10.00 2.34 0.71
N ASN A 378 10.91 1.84 1.55
CA ASN A 378 11.09 2.30 2.92
C ASN A 378 12.15 3.41 3.01
N LEU A 379 12.12 4.18 4.10
CA LEU A 379 13.24 4.98 4.55
C LEU A 379 14.16 4.11 5.41
N HIS A 380 15.46 4.24 5.20
CA HIS A 380 16.49 3.47 5.91
C HIS A 380 17.32 4.35 6.83
N ALA A 381 17.86 3.75 7.90
CA ALA A 381 18.71 4.43 8.88
C ALA A 381 19.87 5.17 8.20
N GLY A 382 20.23 6.34 8.77
CA GLY A 382 21.23 7.25 8.23
C GLY A 382 20.63 8.59 7.78
N LYS A 383 21.41 9.39 7.05
CA LYS A 383 20.96 10.66 6.50
C LYS A 383 19.88 10.45 5.45
N ILE A 384 18.79 11.16 5.58
CA ILE A 384 17.68 11.16 4.63
C ILE A 384 17.79 12.40 3.75
N THR A 385 17.79 12.20 2.44
CA THR A 385 17.81 13.26 1.44
C THR A 385 16.42 13.50 0.84
N THR A 386 16.25 14.59 0.10
CA THR A 386 15.00 14.82 -0.66
C THR A 386 14.75 13.70 -1.68
N SER A 387 15.82 13.18 -2.30
CA SER A 387 15.72 12.04 -3.23
C SER A 387 15.24 10.76 -2.54
N ASP A 388 15.66 10.49 -1.30
CA ASP A 388 15.16 9.34 -0.53
C ASP A 388 13.64 9.46 -0.29
N VAL A 389 13.17 10.65 0.14
CA VAL A 389 11.74 10.89 0.34
C VAL A 389 10.97 10.73 -0.98
N ARG A 390 11.52 11.21 -2.08
CA ARG A 390 10.91 11.06 -3.40
C ARG A 390 10.84 9.60 -3.85
N ASN A 391 11.83 8.80 -3.55
CA ASN A 391 11.84 7.37 -3.84
C ASN A 391 10.72 6.62 -3.07
N VAL A 392 10.39 7.05 -1.86
CA VAL A 392 9.26 6.50 -1.09
C VAL A 392 7.92 6.91 -1.70
N LEU A 393 7.77 8.18 -2.09
CA LEU A 393 6.52 8.80 -2.54
C LEU A 393 6.64 9.26 -4.00
N SER A 394 6.99 8.35 -4.88
CA SER A 394 7.43 8.63 -6.26
C SER A 394 6.37 9.31 -7.14
N TRP A 395 5.08 9.14 -6.83
CA TRP A 395 3.99 9.72 -7.62
C TRP A 395 3.54 11.10 -7.10
N SER A 396 4.35 11.74 -6.27
CA SER A 396 4.08 13.07 -5.74
C SER A 396 4.16 14.15 -6.83
N TYR A 397 3.38 15.20 -6.65
CA TYR A 397 3.30 16.33 -7.60
C TYR A 397 4.65 17.04 -7.78
N ASP A 398 5.05 17.16 -9.04
CA ASP A 398 6.18 17.97 -9.45
C ASP A 398 5.68 19.31 -10.01
N PRO A 399 5.93 20.44 -9.34
CA PRO A 399 5.47 21.75 -9.80
C PRO A 399 6.15 22.23 -11.10
N ILE A 400 7.35 21.69 -11.43
CA ILE A 400 8.09 22.04 -12.64
C ILE A 400 7.45 21.38 -13.87
N GLN A 401 7.10 20.10 -13.75
CA GLN A 401 6.49 19.33 -14.84
C GLN A 401 4.95 19.43 -14.85
N GLY A 402 4.35 19.83 -13.75
CA GLY A 402 2.89 19.84 -13.56
C GLY A 402 2.28 18.43 -13.57
N LEU A 403 3.05 17.42 -13.15
CA LEU A 403 2.67 16.00 -13.12
C LEU A 403 2.70 15.44 -11.69
N GLY A 404 2.09 14.26 -11.52
CA GLY A 404 1.99 13.58 -10.23
C GLY A 404 0.80 14.05 -9.39
N LYS A 405 0.66 13.47 -8.22
CA LYS A 405 -0.50 13.67 -7.33
C LYS A 405 -0.19 14.68 -6.23
N ARG A 406 -1.09 15.64 -6.07
CA ARG A 406 -1.01 16.68 -5.05
C ARG A 406 -1.48 16.15 -3.70
N LEU A 407 -1.09 16.84 -2.65
CA LEU A 407 -1.79 16.72 -1.38
C LEU A 407 -3.08 17.53 -1.46
N THR A 408 -4.18 16.91 -1.02
CA THR A 408 -5.53 17.46 -1.18
C THR A 408 -6.20 17.58 0.18
N ILE A 409 -6.89 18.68 0.42
CA ILE A 409 -7.70 18.88 1.62
C ILE A 409 -9.16 18.78 1.23
N VAL A 410 -9.88 17.85 1.86
CA VAL A 410 -11.33 17.69 1.67
C VAL A 410 -12.07 17.99 2.98
N ARG A 411 -13.31 18.43 2.88
CA ARG A 411 -14.21 18.56 4.02
C ARG A 411 -15.34 17.56 3.88
N VAL A 412 -15.55 16.79 4.94
CA VAL A 412 -16.52 15.69 4.99
C VAL A 412 -17.32 15.73 6.28
N THR A 413 -18.52 15.15 6.29
CA THR A 413 -19.25 14.86 7.54
C THR A 413 -18.65 13.62 8.22
N GLY A 414 -18.97 13.40 9.49
CA GLY A 414 -18.57 12.20 10.20
C GLY A 414 -19.10 10.92 9.55
N THR A 415 -20.31 10.98 9.02
CA THR A 415 -20.90 9.88 8.22
C THR A 415 -20.04 9.57 6.99
N MET A 416 -19.66 10.59 6.20
CA MET A 416 -18.80 10.41 5.01
C MET A 416 -17.42 9.88 5.40
N LEU A 417 -16.84 10.36 6.50
CA LEU A 417 -15.57 9.86 7.02
C LEU A 417 -15.63 8.36 7.30
N ARG A 418 -16.70 7.88 7.92
CA ARG A 418 -16.94 6.46 8.17
C ARG A 418 -17.01 5.66 6.87
N TYR A 419 -17.70 6.15 5.84
CA TYR A 419 -17.75 5.49 4.53
C TYR A 419 -16.36 5.44 3.86
N ILE A 420 -15.58 6.53 3.93
CA ILE A 420 -14.23 6.56 3.39
C ILE A 420 -13.35 5.49 4.06
N LEU A 421 -13.34 5.42 5.39
CA LEU A 421 -12.56 4.43 6.12
C LEU A 421 -13.02 2.98 5.83
N ASN A 422 -14.32 2.74 5.70
CA ASN A 422 -14.83 1.41 5.34
C ASN A 422 -14.50 1.00 3.90
N SER A 423 -14.32 1.95 2.98
CA SER A 423 -14.09 1.64 1.58
C SER A 423 -12.82 0.83 1.35
N THR A 424 -11.76 1.08 2.11
CA THR A 424 -10.52 0.32 2.02
C THR A 424 -10.62 -1.09 2.59
N LEU A 425 -11.48 -1.30 3.58
CA LEU A 425 -11.71 -2.63 4.17
C LEU A 425 -12.54 -3.55 3.26
N ALA A 426 -13.28 -2.98 2.31
CA ALA A 426 -14.16 -3.72 1.39
C ALA A 426 -13.45 -4.15 0.09
N LEU A 427 -12.24 -3.66 -0.19
CA LEU A 427 -11.50 -3.99 -1.40
C LEU A 427 -10.90 -5.40 -1.29
N PRO A 428 -10.99 -6.23 -2.36
CA PRO A 428 -10.30 -7.52 -2.39
C PRO A 428 -8.79 -7.32 -2.25
N SER A 429 -8.13 -8.20 -1.50
CA SER A 429 -6.66 -8.25 -1.44
C SER A 429 -6.08 -8.39 -2.85
N GLY A 430 -5.11 -7.55 -3.20
CA GLY A 430 -4.43 -7.57 -4.50
C GLY A 430 -5.01 -6.61 -5.56
N VAL A 431 -6.00 -5.77 -5.25
CA VAL A 431 -6.51 -4.75 -6.19
C VAL A 431 -5.40 -3.78 -6.63
N PHE A 432 -4.39 -3.55 -5.81
CA PHE A 432 -3.27 -2.64 -6.11
C PHE A 432 -1.95 -3.35 -6.47
N GLY A 433 -2.00 -4.65 -6.83
CA GLY A 433 -0.86 -5.35 -7.47
C GLY A 433 0.28 -5.81 -6.56
N GLY A 434 0.25 -5.56 -5.28
CA GLY A 434 1.20 -6.13 -4.31
C GLY A 434 0.64 -7.39 -3.66
N GLY A 435 1.45 -8.40 -3.33
CA GLY A 435 1.05 -9.60 -2.58
C GLY A 435 0.49 -9.24 -1.19
N GLY A 436 -0.60 -8.49 -1.22
CA GLY A 436 -1.15 -7.62 -0.21
C GLY A 436 -1.42 -8.32 1.11
N ILE A 437 -0.75 -7.81 2.08
CA ILE A 437 -1.13 -7.93 3.47
C ILE A 437 -2.40 -7.07 3.64
N PRO A 438 -3.43 -7.50 4.41
CA PRO A 438 -4.63 -6.69 4.64
C PRO A 438 -4.37 -5.26 5.14
N THR A 439 -3.21 -5.03 5.80
CA THR A 439 -2.74 -3.71 6.24
C THR A 439 -2.42 -2.75 5.10
N ASP A 440 -2.10 -3.25 3.90
CA ASP A 440 -1.78 -2.40 2.75
C ASP A 440 -3.00 -1.60 2.26
N LEU A 441 -4.20 -2.03 2.63
CA LEU A 441 -5.47 -1.42 2.21
C LEU A 441 -6.11 -0.55 3.28
N ALA A 442 -5.84 -0.75 4.56
CA ALA A 442 -6.37 0.07 5.63
C ALA A 442 -5.73 1.45 5.64
N PHE A 443 -6.53 2.51 5.70
CA PHE A 443 -6.00 3.86 5.85
C PHE A 443 -5.21 4.00 7.15
N GLN A 444 -3.92 4.32 7.04
CA GLN A 444 -3.14 4.83 8.15
C GLN A 444 -3.52 6.28 8.40
N VAL A 445 -3.50 6.73 9.66
CA VAL A 445 -4.19 7.96 10.05
C VAL A 445 -3.36 8.83 10.99
N SER A 446 -3.56 10.16 10.91
CA SER A 446 -3.07 11.14 11.87
C SER A 446 -4.20 12.03 12.36
N GLY A 447 -4.18 12.41 13.63
CA GLY A 447 -5.24 13.24 14.24
C GLY A 447 -6.57 12.50 14.40
N LEU A 448 -6.60 11.23 14.04
CA LEU A 448 -7.75 10.34 14.04
C LEU A 448 -7.34 8.99 14.63
N GLN A 449 -8.29 8.31 15.25
CA GLN A 449 -8.17 6.93 15.72
C GLN A 449 -9.45 6.18 15.37
N TYR A 450 -9.34 4.88 15.08
CA TYR A 450 -10.53 4.06 14.82
C TYR A 450 -10.34 2.60 15.20
N SER A 451 -11.45 1.93 15.46
CA SER A 451 -11.48 0.50 15.72
C SER A 451 -12.16 -0.26 14.58
N ILE A 452 -11.68 -1.46 14.31
CA ILE A 452 -12.20 -2.37 13.30
C ILE A 452 -12.89 -3.53 14.03
N ASP A 453 -14.15 -3.79 13.72
CA ASP A 453 -14.87 -4.99 14.17
C ASP A 453 -14.76 -6.07 13.11
N GLY A 454 -14.51 -7.32 13.53
CA GLY A 454 -14.37 -8.46 12.65
C GLY A 454 -13.06 -8.47 11.83
N TRP A 455 -11.99 -7.89 12.35
CA TRP A 455 -10.67 -7.94 11.73
C TRP A 455 -10.22 -9.40 11.47
N GLY A 456 -9.64 -9.67 10.30
CA GLY A 456 -9.32 -11.03 9.87
C GLY A 456 -10.50 -11.90 9.43
N GLY A 457 -11.73 -11.39 9.55
CA GLY A 457 -12.95 -12.05 9.09
C GLY A 457 -13.32 -11.67 7.66
N THR A 458 -14.44 -12.22 7.18
CA THR A 458 -14.90 -12.01 5.79
C THR A 458 -15.52 -10.63 5.53
N ARG A 459 -15.87 -9.88 6.57
CA ARG A 459 -16.52 -8.56 6.47
C ARG A 459 -16.10 -7.65 7.63
N PRO A 460 -14.85 -7.18 7.65
CA PRO A 460 -14.45 -6.20 8.65
C PRO A 460 -15.19 -4.87 8.42
N SER A 461 -15.44 -4.13 9.50
CA SER A 461 -16.11 -2.82 9.45
C SER A 461 -15.59 -1.87 10.52
N ILE A 462 -15.64 -0.56 10.24
CA ILE A 462 -15.27 0.46 11.22
C ILE A 462 -16.34 0.55 12.30
N LYS A 463 -15.95 0.32 13.55
CA LYS A 463 -16.83 0.39 14.71
C LYS A 463 -16.89 1.79 15.31
N ASP A 464 -15.79 2.26 15.84
CA ASP A 464 -15.68 3.55 16.51
C ASP A 464 -14.63 4.43 15.83
N ILE A 465 -14.83 5.75 15.86
CA ILE A 465 -13.92 6.74 15.29
C ILE A 465 -13.79 7.90 16.27
N TRP A 466 -12.55 8.35 16.49
CA TRP A 466 -12.23 9.56 17.27
C TRP A 466 -11.38 10.51 16.43
N VAL A 467 -11.73 11.79 16.44
CA VAL A 467 -10.89 12.86 15.85
C VAL A 467 -10.38 13.72 16.99
N LYS A 468 -9.06 13.89 17.08
CA LYS A 468 -8.39 14.61 18.20
C LYS A 468 -8.82 14.07 19.58
N GLY A 469 -9.04 12.77 19.71
CA GLY A 469 -9.49 12.09 20.93
C GLY A 469 -10.96 12.32 21.28
N VAL A 470 -11.77 12.91 20.39
CA VAL A 470 -13.21 13.13 20.57
C VAL A 470 -13.98 12.20 19.63
N PRO A 471 -14.98 11.43 20.12
CA PRO A 471 -15.83 10.61 19.25
C PRO A 471 -16.42 11.43 18.11
N VAL A 472 -16.42 10.85 16.92
CA VAL A 472 -16.95 11.50 15.72
C VAL A 472 -18.47 11.69 15.85
N SER A 473 -18.94 12.90 15.58
CA SER A 473 -20.35 13.21 15.37
C SER A 473 -20.67 13.08 13.89
N GLU A 474 -21.75 12.38 13.55
CA GLU A 474 -22.11 12.08 12.16
C GLU A 474 -22.32 13.34 11.31
N ASP A 475 -22.90 14.41 11.88
CA ASP A 475 -23.19 15.67 11.19
C ASP A 475 -22.06 16.71 11.29
N ALA A 476 -21.06 16.50 12.15
CA ALA A 476 -19.94 17.43 12.27
C ALA A 476 -19.04 17.37 11.04
N ILE A 477 -18.46 18.52 10.70
CA ILE A 477 -17.59 18.65 9.52
C ILE A 477 -16.14 18.56 9.96
N TYR A 478 -15.39 17.69 9.28
CA TYR A 478 -13.97 17.44 9.50
C TYR A 478 -13.18 17.77 8.23
N SER A 479 -12.00 18.36 8.40
CA SER A 479 -11.02 18.55 7.32
C SER A 479 -10.03 17.38 7.31
N LEU A 480 -9.87 16.76 6.14
CA LEU A 480 -8.97 15.62 5.94
C LEU A 480 -7.91 15.98 4.90
N ALA A 481 -6.64 15.69 5.21
CA ALA A 481 -5.56 15.73 4.23
C ALA A 481 -5.31 14.30 3.71
N LEU A 482 -5.25 14.15 2.39
CA LEU A 482 -4.94 12.88 1.72
C LEU A 482 -4.34 13.20 0.35
N ASN A 483 -3.66 12.23 -0.27
CA ASN A 483 -3.18 12.47 -1.61
C ASN A 483 -4.34 12.53 -2.62
N GLU A 484 -4.12 13.17 -3.76
CA GLU A 484 -5.14 13.39 -4.80
C GLU A 484 -5.73 12.08 -5.33
N PHE A 485 -4.93 11.02 -5.46
CA PHE A 485 -5.40 9.72 -5.90
C PHE A 485 -6.39 9.10 -4.90
N ALA A 486 -6.07 9.11 -3.61
CA ALA A 486 -6.98 8.62 -2.57
C ALA A 486 -8.26 9.46 -2.50
N ALA A 487 -8.17 10.78 -2.75
CA ALA A 487 -9.33 11.66 -2.83
C ALA A 487 -10.24 11.30 -4.02
N ASP A 488 -9.66 11.04 -5.18
CA ASP A 488 -10.41 10.66 -6.39
C ASP A 488 -11.05 9.27 -6.24
N LEU A 489 -10.32 8.31 -5.67
CA LEU A 489 -10.85 6.99 -5.34
C LEU A 489 -12.01 7.07 -4.33
N SER A 490 -11.88 7.88 -3.29
CA SER A 490 -12.94 8.06 -2.29
C SER A 490 -14.24 8.60 -2.90
N ARG A 491 -14.17 9.41 -3.96
CA ARG A 491 -15.37 9.91 -4.67
C ARG A 491 -16.13 8.82 -5.42
N GLN A 492 -15.50 7.69 -5.72
CA GLN A 492 -16.16 6.55 -6.35
C GLN A 492 -16.96 5.70 -5.34
N VAL A 493 -16.74 5.93 -4.04
CA VAL A 493 -17.49 5.25 -2.98
C VAL A 493 -18.93 5.81 -2.94
N PRO A 494 -19.95 4.95 -2.97
CA PRO A 494 -21.34 5.39 -2.85
C PRO A 494 -21.56 6.24 -1.60
N PHE A 495 -22.35 7.30 -1.72
CA PHE A 495 -22.68 8.25 -0.66
C PHE A 495 -21.53 9.12 -0.13
N VAL A 496 -20.33 9.05 -0.72
CA VAL A 496 -19.23 9.97 -0.43
C VAL A 496 -19.24 11.13 -1.42
N GLY A 497 -19.60 12.31 -0.93
CA GLY A 497 -19.48 13.58 -1.66
C GLY A 497 -18.72 14.58 -0.78
N PHE A 498 -17.63 15.16 -1.29
CA PHE A 498 -16.91 16.17 -0.51
C PHE A 498 -17.74 17.46 -0.44
N LEU A 499 -17.88 18.03 0.77
CA LEU A 499 -18.49 19.34 0.96
C LEU A 499 -17.63 20.44 0.34
N SER A 500 -16.30 20.26 0.35
CA SER A 500 -15.35 21.06 -0.41
C SER A 500 -14.07 20.25 -0.66
N ARG A 501 -13.34 20.59 -1.72
CA ARG A 501 -12.02 20.09 -2.06
C ARG A 501 -11.10 21.25 -2.38
N LYS A 502 -9.87 21.18 -1.89
CA LYS A 502 -8.81 22.12 -2.18
C LYS A 502 -7.51 21.35 -2.40
N ASP A 503 -7.05 21.33 -3.63
CA ASP A 503 -5.75 20.79 -3.96
C ASP A 503 -4.67 21.81 -3.57
N THR A 504 -3.59 21.33 -2.96
CA THR A 504 -2.44 22.16 -2.61
C THR A 504 -1.56 22.42 -3.86
N THR A 505 -0.53 23.25 -3.69
CA THR A 505 0.46 23.51 -4.74
C THR A 505 1.67 22.57 -4.64
N PHE A 506 1.63 21.59 -3.76
CA PHE A 506 2.72 20.65 -3.48
C PHE A 506 2.21 19.20 -3.34
N GLY A 507 3.13 18.25 -3.47
CA GLY A 507 2.86 16.82 -3.34
C GLY A 507 3.13 16.29 -1.92
N PRO A 508 2.79 15.02 -1.68
CA PRO A 508 3.11 14.27 -0.47
C PRO A 508 4.59 14.33 -0.06
N ASP A 509 5.51 14.18 -0.99
CA ASP A 509 6.96 14.24 -0.76
C ASP A 509 7.44 15.57 -0.18
N ALA A 510 6.89 16.68 -0.67
CA ALA A 510 7.22 18.00 -0.16
C ALA A 510 6.70 18.19 1.27
N ALA A 511 5.50 17.66 1.60
CA ALA A 511 4.97 17.67 2.96
C ALA A 511 5.87 16.87 3.92
N VAL A 512 6.29 15.66 3.51
CA VAL A 512 7.21 14.82 4.29
C VAL A 512 8.56 15.52 4.46
N THR A 513 9.13 16.07 3.40
CA THR A 513 10.40 16.81 3.45
C THR A 513 10.33 18.00 4.43
N GLN A 514 9.25 18.78 4.39
CA GLN A 514 9.03 19.90 5.31
C GLN A 514 8.94 19.44 6.77
N TYR A 515 8.19 18.36 7.03
CA TYR A 515 8.03 17.80 8.36
C TYR A 515 9.35 17.24 8.91
N LEU A 516 10.07 16.46 8.12
CA LEU A 516 11.38 15.90 8.49
C LEU A 516 12.38 16.99 8.85
N ARG A 517 12.44 18.08 8.08
CA ARG A 517 13.30 19.26 8.41
C ARG A 517 12.91 19.89 9.75
N SER A 518 11.64 19.88 10.13
CA SER A 518 11.20 20.46 11.41
C SER A 518 11.61 19.64 12.63
N ILE A 519 11.75 18.32 12.48
CA ILE A 519 12.16 17.41 13.58
C ILE A 519 13.63 16.99 13.52
N SER A 520 14.30 17.13 12.37
CA SER A 520 15.74 16.90 12.09
C SER A 520 16.26 15.49 12.43
N SER A 521 15.73 14.82 13.43
CA SER A 521 16.09 13.46 13.86
C SER A 521 14.83 12.65 14.07
N VAL A 522 14.78 11.45 13.50
CA VAL A 522 13.65 10.54 13.53
C VAL A 522 14.05 9.27 14.27
N THR A 523 13.29 8.93 15.30
CA THR A 523 13.37 7.68 16.06
C THR A 523 11.98 7.03 16.06
N ARG A 524 11.86 5.81 16.57
CA ARG A 524 10.54 5.19 16.83
C ARG A 524 9.66 6.07 17.71
N GLY A 525 10.25 6.80 18.65
CA GLY A 525 9.54 7.73 19.53
C GLY A 525 9.00 8.99 18.83
N SER A 526 9.45 9.29 17.63
CA SER A 526 8.92 10.39 16.81
C SER A 526 7.54 10.08 16.24
N VAL A 527 7.13 8.80 16.22
CA VAL A 527 5.86 8.32 15.66
C VAL A 527 5.02 7.69 16.75
N THR A 528 3.78 8.10 16.88
CA THR A 528 2.82 7.50 17.80
C THR A 528 2.07 6.37 17.09
N MET A 529 2.07 5.18 17.67
CA MET A 529 1.31 4.00 17.24
C MET A 529 0.03 3.85 18.05
N GLY A 530 -0.82 2.87 17.72
CA GLY A 530 -2.08 2.62 18.44
C GLY A 530 -3.17 3.60 17.99
N ARG A 531 -3.23 3.93 16.72
CA ARG A 531 -4.30 4.73 16.09
C ARG A 531 -5.40 3.85 15.53
N ILE A 532 -5.07 2.58 15.24
CA ILE A 532 -5.95 1.56 14.66
C ILE A 532 -5.88 0.31 15.52
N TRP A 533 -7.02 -0.28 15.88
CA TRP A 533 -7.04 -1.52 16.65
C TRP A 533 -8.25 -2.39 16.35
N ASP A 534 -8.10 -3.69 16.60
CA ASP A 534 -9.21 -4.63 16.62
C ASP A 534 -10.12 -4.32 17.82
N ALA A 535 -11.39 -4.09 17.54
CA ALA A 535 -12.39 -3.78 18.57
C ALA A 535 -12.59 -4.90 19.59
N GLN A 536 -12.15 -6.12 19.29
CA GLN A 536 -12.24 -7.28 20.18
C GLN A 536 -10.96 -7.49 21.02
N ALA A 537 -9.81 -6.94 20.57
CA ALA A 537 -8.49 -7.11 21.20
C ALA A 537 -8.16 -6.04 22.26
N VAL A 538 -9.14 -5.26 22.72
CA VAL A 538 -8.93 -4.14 23.64
C VAL A 538 -8.41 -4.64 25.00
N PRO A 539 -7.19 -4.25 25.44
CA PRO A 539 -6.71 -4.58 26.78
C PRO A 539 -7.62 -3.94 27.84
N PRO A 540 -8.12 -4.71 28.82
CA PRO A 540 -9.03 -4.16 29.80
C PRO A 540 -8.30 -3.21 30.75
N MET A 541 -8.81 -1.96 30.89
CA MET A 541 -8.61 -1.17 32.09
C MET A 541 -9.68 -1.57 33.10
N SER A 542 -9.30 -1.77 34.33
CA SER A 542 -10.25 -1.95 35.43
C SER A 542 -10.38 -0.66 36.23
N PHE A 543 -11.60 -0.38 36.68
CA PHE A 543 -11.93 0.83 37.42
C PHE A 543 -12.58 0.48 38.74
N SER A 544 -12.16 1.13 39.83
CA SER A 544 -12.80 1.04 41.14
C SER A 544 -12.92 2.44 41.77
N LEU A 545 -13.85 2.59 42.69
CA LEU A 545 -14.05 3.85 43.40
C LEU A 545 -13.58 3.67 44.86
N GLN A 546 -12.65 4.50 45.34
CA GLN A 546 -12.20 4.52 46.71
C GLN A 546 -12.19 5.98 47.21
N ASP A 547 -12.91 6.27 48.29
CA ASP A 547 -12.98 7.59 48.95
C ASP A 547 -13.34 8.75 47.99
N GLY A 548 -14.14 8.46 46.99
CA GLY A 548 -14.55 9.45 45.97
C GLY A 548 -13.56 9.62 44.82
N HIS A 549 -12.45 8.92 44.82
CA HIS A 549 -11.45 8.88 43.77
C HIS A 549 -11.59 7.64 42.90
N VAL A 550 -11.21 7.74 41.61
CA VAL A 550 -11.20 6.58 40.70
C VAL A 550 -9.80 5.97 40.68
N ILE A 551 -9.71 4.69 41.06
CA ILE A 551 -8.52 3.91 40.84
C ILE A 551 -8.64 3.25 39.45
N ILE A 552 -7.66 3.50 38.60
CA ILE A 552 -7.54 2.95 37.28
C ILE A 552 -6.37 1.99 37.28
N GLN A 553 -6.58 0.75 36.84
CA GLN A 553 -5.54 -0.26 36.75
C GLN A 553 -5.55 -0.89 35.36
N TRP A 554 -4.38 -1.26 34.85
CA TRP A 554 -4.21 -1.93 33.57
C TRP A 554 -3.16 -3.03 33.64
N ALA A 555 -3.13 -3.88 32.61
CA ALA A 555 -2.18 -4.97 32.53
C ALA A 555 -0.74 -4.46 32.36
N SER A 556 0.23 -5.13 32.98
CA SER A 556 1.64 -4.87 32.72
C SER A 556 2.00 -5.39 31.33
N PRO A 557 2.57 -4.56 30.45
CA PRO A 557 3.00 -5.02 29.14
C PRO A 557 4.23 -5.93 29.25
N ALA A 558 4.46 -6.72 28.19
CA ALA A 558 5.64 -7.59 28.10
C ALA A 558 6.95 -6.80 27.98
N ILE A 559 6.88 -5.58 27.43
CA ILE A 559 8.02 -4.66 27.30
C ILE A 559 7.98 -3.66 28.45
N PRO A 560 9.08 -3.44 29.20
CA PRO A 560 9.12 -2.41 30.22
C PRO A 560 8.72 -1.05 29.67
N SER A 561 7.79 -0.38 30.33
CA SER A 561 7.16 0.83 29.82
C SER A 561 6.87 1.84 30.91
N GLN A 562 6.72 3.10 30.50
CA GLN A 562 6.15 4.17 31.30
C GLN A 562 4.81 4.57 30.70
N PHE A 563 3.96 5.28 31.46
CA PHE A 563 2.59 5.56 31.03
C PHE A 563 2.21 7.01 31.22
N ASN A 564 1.51 7.56 30.23
CA ASN A 564 0.72 8.77 30.38
C ASN A 564 -0.76 8.40 30.37
N LEU A 565 -1.52 9.01 31.25
CA LEU A 565 -2.96 8.80 31.37
C LEU A 565 -3.71 10.07 30.98
N TYR A 566 -4.72 9.89 30.17
CA TYR A 566 -5.58 10.97 29.68
C TYR A 566 -7.02 10.72 30.10
N ARG A 567 -7.76 11.79 30.35
CA ARG A 567 -9.18 11.76 30.70
C ARG A 567 -9.96 12.82 29.91
N ARG A 568 -11.14 12.44 29.47
CA ARG A 568 -12.13 13.36 28.88
C ARG A 568 -13.51 13.03 29.44
N GLN A 569 -14.30 14.05 29.75
CA GLN A 569 -15.73 13.88 30.03
C GLN A 569 -16.43 13.50 28.72
N SER A 570 -17.20 12.40 28.70
CA SER A 570 -17.76 11.85 27.45
C SER A 570 -18.68 12.82 26.71
N ALA A 571 -19.38 13.71 27.42
CA ALA A 571 -20.21 14.75 26.83
C ALA A 571 -19.40 15.95 26.28
N SER A 572 -18.11 16.07 26.65
CA SER A 572 -17.24 17.17 26.21
C SER A 572 -16.78 16.96 24.77
N ARG A 573 -16.67 18.04 24.02
CA ARG A 573 -16.03 18.06 22.69
C ARG A 573 -14.57 18.54 22.76
N LEU A 574 -14.03 18.74 23.96
CA LEU A 574 -12.63 19.10 24.15
C LEU A 574 -11.75 17.84 24.06
N PRO A 575 -10.50 17.97 23.61
CA PRO A 575 -9.53 16.89 23.65
C PRO A 575 -9.32 16.33 25.06
N PRO A 576 -8.89 15.06 25.20
CA PRO A 576 -8.54 14.50 26.50
C PRO A 576 -7.43 15.29 27.20
N ALA A 577 -7.59 15.53 28.49
CA ALA A 577 -6.59 16.17 29.31
C ALA A 577 -5.64 15.13 29.90
N LYS A 578 -4.33 15.40 29.89
CA LYS A 578 -3.33 14.55 30.55
C LYS A 578 -3.47 14.71 32.08
N LEU A 579 -3.51 13.57 32.78
CA LEU A 579 -3.70 13.53 34.24
C LEU A 579 -2.38 13.54 35.04
N ASN A 580 -1.34 12.90 34.52
CA ASN A 580 -0.03 12.82 35.18
C ASN A 580 0.97 13.82 34.59
N SER A 581 1.70 14.54 35.45
CA SER A 581 2.73 15.50 35.02
C SER A 581 4.01 14.82 34.52
N VAL A 582 4.36 13.68 35.10
CA VAL A 582 5.51 12.83 34.70
C VAL A 582 5.01 11.44 34.34
N PRO A 583 5.68 10.73 33.39
CA PRO A 583 5.28 9.37 33.06
C PRO A 583 5.31 8.42 34.27
N LEU A 584 4.28 7.57 34.39
CA LEU A 584 4.12 6.60 35.47
C LEU A 584 4.96 5.34 35.20
N THR A 585 5.57 4.78 36.21
CA THR A 585 6.27 3.49 36.11
C THR A 585 5.42 2.32 36.64
N GLN A 586 4.28 2.62 37.22
CA GLN A 586 3.31 1.65 37.77
C GLN A 586 2.09 1.52 36.86
N THR A 587 1.40 0.41 36.92
CA THR A 587 0.20 0.09 36.14
C THR A 587 -1.10 0.45 36.86
N SER A 588 -1.04 1.48 37.71
CA SER A 588 -2.21 2.01 38.42
C SER A 588 -2.10 3.52 38.61
N TYR A 589 -3.25 4.19 38.66
CA TYR A 589 -3.35 5.62 38.90
C TYR A 589 -4.59 5.94 39.70
N LEU A 590 -4.45 6.90 40.64
CA LEU A 590 -5.56 7.46 41.39
C LEU A 590 -5.97 8.78 40.76
N ASP A 591 -7.15 8.85 40.14
CA ASP A 591 -7.73 10.11 39.65
C ASP A 591 -8.46 10.82 40.80
N PRO A 592 -7.93 11.96 41.27
CA PRO A 592 -8.44 12.60 42.50
C PRO A 592 -9.66 13.49 42.27
N ALA A 593 -10.02 13.79 41.01
CA ALA A 593 -10.96 14.87 40.72
C ALA A 593 -12.09 14.53 39.74
N PRO A 594 -12.59 13.29 39.65
CA PRO A 594 -13.73 13.02 38.79
C PRO A 594 -15.04 13.46 39.47
N THR A 595 -15.96 14.02 38.66
CA THR A 595 -17.28 14.42 39.15
C THR A 595 -18.22 13.22 39.21
N ARG A 596 -18.85 12.99 40.37
CA ARG A 596 -19.83 11.92 40.54
C ARG A 596 -21.01 12.06 39.56
N GLY A 597 -21.47 10.96 38.98
CA GLY A 597 -22.56 10.90 38.03
C GLY A 597 -22.13 11.10 36.58
N GLU A 598 -20.92 11.61 36.36
CA GLU A 598 -20.41 11.87 35.01
C GLU A 598 -19.78 10.63 34.39
N LEU A 599 -19.90 10.56 33.05
CA LEU A 599 -19.25 9.53 32.23
C LEU A 599 -17.94 10.10 31.67
N TYR A 600 -16.83 9.43 31.96
CA TYR A 600 -15.51 9.78 31.45
C TYR A 600 -15.00 8.72 30.49
N GLU A 601 -14.13 9.15 29.57
CA GLU A 601 -13.28 8.30 28.77
C GLU A 601 -11.85 8.46 29.27
N TYR A 602 -11.20 7.33 29.56
CA TYR A 602 -9.81 7.24 29.96
C TYR A 602 -9.01 6.59 28.85
N GLN A 603 -7.83 7.13 28.56
CA GLN A 603 -6.91 6.59 27.56
C GLN A 603 -5.49 6.56 28.12
N ILE A 604 -4.75 5.51 27.79
CA ILE A 604 -3.35 5.33 28.19
C ILE A 604 -2.46 5.48 26.96
N GLU A 605 -1.37 6.25 27.10
CA GLU A 605 -0.23 6.24 26.20
C GLU A 605 0.90 5.48 26.88
N GLU A 606 1.33 4.41 26.27
CA GLU A 606 2.45 3.58 26.69
C GLU A 606 3.74 4.09 26.03
N LEU A 607 4.77 4.37 26.84
CA LEU A 607 6.09 4.80 26.40
C LEU A 607 7.07 3.64 26.64
N ARG A 608 7.33 2.84 25.61
CA ARG A 608 8.15 1.62 25.71
C ARG A 608 9.64 1.94 25.77
N THR A 609 10.43 1.10 26.46
CA THR A 609 11.89 1.28 26.55
C THR A 609 12.61 1.14 25.22
N ASN A 610 11.99 0.51 24.22
CA ASN A 610 12.50 0.47 22.85
C ASN A 610 12.21 1.76 22.03
N GLY A 611 11.72 2.81 22.70
CA GLY A 611 11.43 4.10 22.11
C GLY A 611 10.02 4.23 21.50
N THR A 612 9.28 3.15 21.32
CA THR A 612 7.94 3.21 20.72
C THR A 612 6.93 3.89 21.64
N ARG A 613 6.08 4.74 21.09
CA ARG A 613 4.92 5.34 21.75
C ARG A 613 3.65 4.69 21.21
N TYR A 614 2.82 4.18 22.12
CA TYR A 614 1.61 3.43 21.76
C TYR A 614 0.39 3.93 22.49
N LEU A 615 -0.67 4.33 21.76
CA LEU A 615 -1.95 4.73 22.35
C LEU A 615 -2.85 3.49 22.51
N LEU A 616 -3.27 3.21 23.72
CA LEU A 616 -4.27 2.18 23.97
C LEU A 616 -5.68 2.72 23.68
N PRO A 617 -6.64 1.87 23.32
CA PRO A 617 -8.02 2.27 23.09
C PRO A 617 -8.63 2.99 24.28
N PRO A 618 -9.40 4.06 24.11
CA PRO A 618 -10.08 4.74 25.19
C PRO A 618 -11.20 3.87 25.77
N GLN A 619 -11.33 3.86 27.08
CA GLN A 619 -12.38 3.13 27.79
C GLN A 619 -13.26 4.06 28.61
N LYS A 620 -14.56 3.78 28.61
CA LYS A 620 -15.56 4.59 29.32
C LYS A 620 -15.77 4.08 30.74
N TYR A 621 -15.80 4.99 31.69
CA TYR A 621 -16.17 4.72 33.04
C TYR A 621 -17.10 5.79 33.60
N ARG A 622 -18.26 5.39 34.11
CA ARG A 622 -19.16 6.31 34.81
C ARG A 622 -18.80 6.41 36.27
N ILE A 623 -18.54 7.60 36.74
CA ILE A 623 -18.31 7.89 38.13
C ILE A 623 -19.65 7.88 38.87
N GLY A 624 -20.19 6.71 39.13
CA GLY A 624 -21.48 6.59 39.83
C GLY A 624 -21.35 6.51 41.31
N GLY A 625 -22.24 7.12 42.09
CA GLY A 625 -22.63 6.51 43.37
C GLY A 625 -23.21 5.13 43.04
N LEU A 626 -22.86 4.10 43.78
CA LEU A 626 -23.48 2.79 43.67
C LEU A 626 -25.00 2.96 43.66
N PRO A 627 -25.74 2.31 42.76
CA PRO A 627 -27.20 2.42 42.75
C PRO A 627 -27.76 2.15 44.16
N THR A 628 -28.57 3.07 44.67
CA THR A 628 -29.29 2.88 45.93
C THR A 628 -30.65 2.22 45.74
N SER A 629 -31.10 2.12 44.48
CA SER A 629 -32.29 1.41 44.03
C SER A 629 -32.03 0.74 42.69
N ALA A 630 -32.68 -0.38 42.41
CA ALA A 630 -32.65 -1.02 41.10
C ALA A 630 -33.38 -0.18 40.09
N TYR A 631 -32.85 -0.06 38.86
CA TYR A 631 -33.46 0.66 37.77
C TYR A 631 -33.07 0.08 36.41
N LEU A 632 -33.93 0.32 35.42
CA LEU A 632 -33.69 0.08 34.00
C LEU A 632 -33.88 1.39 33.25
N ARG A 633 -32.85 1.84 32.52
CA ARG A 633 -32.97 3.04 31.66
C ARG A 633 -33.58 2.69 30.31
N GLN A 634 -34.14 3.70 29.64
CA GLN A 634 -34.55 3.58 28.25
C GLN A 634 -33.33 3.20 27.40
N ASN A 635 -33.44 2.18 26.57
CA ASN A 635 -32.40 1.80 25.65
C ASN A 635 -32.15 2.89 24.61
N PHE A 636 -30.90 3.02 24.14
CA PHE A 636 -30.51 4.01 23.14
C PHE A 636 -29.53 3.40 22.12
N PRO A 637 -29.75 3.67 20.81
CA PRO A 637 -30.90 4.33 20.21
C PRO A 637 -32.20 3.56 20.38
N ASN A 638 -33.35 4.27 20.39
CA ASN A 638 -34.68 3.68 20.35
C ASN A 638 -35.69 4.65 19.67
N PRO A 639 -36.15 4.37 18.43
CA PRO A 639 -35.97 3.11 17.66
C PRO A 639 -34.51 2.86 17.26
N PHE A 640 -34.17 1.58 17.00
CA PHE A 640 -32.84 1.19 16.51
C PHE A 640 -32.96 0.24 15.31
N ASN A 641 -31.87 0.17 14.53
CA ASN A 641 -31.78 -0.64 13.32
C ASN A 641 -30.86 -1.88 13.51
N SER A 642 -29.59 -1.67 13.91
CA SER A 642 -28.59 -2.75 14.02
C SER A 642 -28.34 -3.20 15.45
N SER A 643 -28.19 -2.26 16.38
CA SER A 643 -27.97 -2.55 17.79
C SER A 643 -28.48 -1.44 18.70
N THR A 644 -28.76 -1.76 19.94
CA THR A 644 -29.15 -0.80 20.98
C THR A 644 -28.49 -1.16 22.29
N THR A 645 -28.11 -0.13 23.05
CA THR A 645 -27.50 -0.24 24.35
C THR A 645 -28.56 -0.11 25.46
N ILE A 646 -28.46 -0.98 26.44
CA ILE A 646 -29.37 -1.06 27.60
C ILE A 646 -28.54 -0.86 28.87
N ILE A 647 -28.93 0.12 29.70
CA ILE A 647 -28.28 0.43 30.98
C ILE A 647 -29.23 0.06 32.12
N TYR A 648 -28.69 -0.65 33.13
CA TYR A 648 -29.46 -1.03 34.31
C TYR A 648 -28.61 -0.93 35.57
N GLY A 649 -29.21 -0.61 36.69
CA GLY A 649 -28.57 -0.48 38.01
C GLY A 649 -28.97 -1.59 38.96
N VAL A 650 -27.99 -2.19 39.66
CA VAL A 650 -28.15 -3.20 40.69
C VAL A 650 -27.71 -2.61 42.05
N PRO A 651 -28.61 -2.43 43.01
CA PRO A 651 -28.29 -1.74 44.29
C PRO A 651 -27.56 -2.61 45.29
N ILE A 652 -27.68 -3.92 45.21
CA ILE A 652 -27.10 -4.90 46.11
C ILE A 652 -26.71 -6.11 45.27
N ARG A 653 -25.59 -6.76 45.59
CA ARG A 653 -25.18 -8.00 44.97
C ARG A 653 -26.32 -9.03 45.00
N GLY A 654 -26.69 -9.59 43.87
CA GLY A 654 -27.78 -10.56 43.79
C GLY A 654 -27.95 -11.12 42.38
N HIS A 655 -28.86 -12.08 42.26
CA HIS A 655 -29.20 -12.63 40.93
C HIS A 655 -29.97 -11.61 40.12
N THR A 656 -29.49 -11.37 38.91
CA THR A 656 -30.04 -10.36 38.00
C THR A 656 -30.44 -11.03 36.68
N THR A 657 -31.64 -10.73 36.18
CA THR A 657 -32.02 -11.16 34.84
C THR A 657 -32.43 -9.98 33.95
N LEU A 658 -32.04 -10.05 32.70
CA LEU A 658 -32.46 -9.11 31.65
C LEU A 658 -32.84 -9.91 30.41
N ARG A 659 -34.14 -9.90 30.05
CA ARG A 659 -34.73 -10.75 29.01
C ARG A 659 -35.58 -9.95 28.06
N LEU A 660 -35.50 -10.28 26.78
CA LEU A 660 -36.31 -9.67 25.71
C LEU A 660 -37.46 -10.58 25.34
N TYR A 661 -38.66 -9.98 25.20
CA TYR A 661 -39.88 -10.63 24.80
C TYR A 661 -40.50 -9.90 23.60
N ASN A 662 -41.20 -10.63 22.73
CA ASN A 662 -42.02 -10.01 21.68
C ASN A 662 -43.40 -9.54 22.25
N ALA A 663 -44.21 -8.94 21.40
CA ALA A 663 -45.56 -8.45 21.79
C ALA A 663 -46.51 -9.53 22.26
N LEU A 664 -46.23 -10.81 21.99
CA LEU A 664 -46.99 -11.98 22.46
C LEU A 664 -46.46 -12.55 23.78
N GLY A 665 -45.43 -11.91 24.39
CA GLY A 665 -44.80 -12.39 25.62
C GLY A 665 -43.86 -13.58 25.45
N GLN A 666 -43.52 -13.96 24.24
CA GLN A 666 -42.56 -15.03 23.96
C GLN A 666 -41.14 -14.54 24.17
N LEU A 667 -40.29 -15.33 24.85
CA LEU A 667 -38.89 -15.02 25.10
C LEU A 667 -38.09 -15.06 23.79
N ILE A 668 -37.51 -13.93 23.41
CA ILE A 668 -36.67 -13.77 22.22
C ILE A 668 -35.20 -14.02 22.56
N ARG A 669 -34.71 -13.37 23.61
CA ARG A 669 -33.31 -13.51 24.05
C ARG A 669 -33.15 -13.19 25.52
N THR A 670 -32.25 -13.93 26.18
CA THR A 670 -31.74 -13.58 27.50
C THR A 670 -30.43 -12.86 27.31
N LEU A 671 -30.34 -11.61 27.78
CA LEU A 671 -29.14 -10.79 27.71
C LEU A 671 -28.27 -10.94 28.97
N VAL A 672 -28.91 -11.08 30.12
CA VAL A 672 -28.25 -11.30 31.41
C VAL A 672 -29.05 -12.34 32.20
N ASP A 673 -28.36 -13.29 32.82
CA ASP A 673 -28.93 -14.27 33.76
C ASP A 673 -27.79 -14.77 34.68
N GLY A 674 -27.68 -14.19 35.87
CA GLY A 674 -26.65 -14.55 36.82
C GLY A 674 -26.39 -13.49 37.90
N PRO A 675 -25.45 -13.78 38.82
CA PRO A 675 -25.11 -12.84 39.88
C PRO A 675 -24.46 -11.58 39.33
N ARG A 676 -24.83 -10.42 39.86
CA ARG A 676 -24.19 -9.13 39.62
C ARG A 676 -23.83 -8.50 40.98
N GLU A 677 -22.66 -7.87 41.00
CA GLU A 677 -22.27 -7.01 42.10
C GLU A 677 -23.12 -5.73 42.11
N GLN A 678 -23.05 -4.97 43.23
CA GLN A 678 -23.64 -3.63 43.24
C GLN A 678 -22.98 -2.74 42.16
N GLY A 679 -23.77 -2.17 41.27
CA GLY A 679 -23.21 -1.35 40.14
C GLY A 679 -24.22 -0.99 39.09
N GLU A 680 -23.82 -0.08 38.20
CA GLU A 680 -24.50 0.19 36.93
C GLU A 680 -23.84 -0.65 35.83
N PHE A 681 -24.62 -1.33 35.03
CA PHE A 681 -24.18 -2.23 33.98
C PHE A 681 -24.76 -1.82 32.61
N GLU A 682 -24.01 -2.12 31.56
CA GLU A 682 -24.41 -1.92 30.19
C GLU A 682 -24.38 -3.25 29.44
N VAL A 683 -25.37 -3.47 28.58
CA VAL A 683 -25.42 -4.62 27.67
C VAL A 683 -26.05 -4.20 26.34
N SER A 684 -25.52 -4.72 25.24
CA SER A 684 -26.06 -4.44 23.90
C SER A 684 -26.95 -5.57 23.41
N TRP A 685 -28.00 -5.21 22.67
CA TRP A 685 -28.77 -6.14 21.85
C TRP A 685 -28.60 -5.81 20.37
N ASP A 686 -28.17 -6.81 19.59
CA ASP A 686 -27.88 -6.77 18.16
C ASP A 686 -29.10 -7.04 17.27
N GLY A 687 -30.30 -7.02 17.84
CA GLY A 687 -31.53 -7.30 17.11
C GLY A 687 -31.72 -8.78 16.73
N LYS A 688 -31.02 -9.72 17.35
CA LYS A 688 -31.08 -11.16 17.07
C LYS A 688 -31.79 -11.95 18.18
N ASP A 689 -32.41 -13.07 17.82
CA ASP A 689 -33.00 -14.02 18.73
C ASP A 689 -31.95 -14.94 19.39
N ARG A 690 -32.40 -15.86 20.23
CA ARG A 690 -31.55 -16.84 20.94
C ARG A 690 -30.83 -17.84 20.01
N LEU A 691 -31.23 -17.93 18.75
CA LEU A 691 -30.60 -18.79 17.74
C LEU A 691 -29.70 -18.01 16.80
N GLY A 692 -29.46 -16.72 17.06
CA GLY A 692 -28.67 -15.83 16.23
C GLY A 692 -29.36 -15.36 14.95
N ARG A 693 -30.68 -15.63 14.78
CA ARG A 693 -31.44 -15.19 13.63
C ARG A 693 -31.98 -13.79 13.87
N ASP A 694 -32.15 -13.05 12.82
CA ASP A 694 -32.67 -11.68 12.86
C ASP A 694 -34.11 -11.65 13.40
N ALA A 695 -34.32 -10.83 14.42
CA ALA A 695 -35.66 -10.57 14.94
C ALA A 695 -36.42 -9.61 14.00
N ALA A 696 -37.73 -9.80 13.84
CA ALA A 696 -38.56 -8.98 12.97
C ALA A 696 -38.66 -7.53 13.48
N SER A 697 -38.84 -6.56 12.57
CA SER A 697 -39.18 -5.18 12.96
C SER A 697 -40.45 -5.17 13.82
N GLY A 698 -40.42 -4.41 14.91
CA GLY A 698 -41.58 -4.36 15.81
C GLY A 698 -41.20 -3.93 17.23
N VAL A 699 -42.23 -3.96 18.10
CA VAL A 699 -42.08 -3.63 19.53
C VAL A 699 -41.68 -4.88 20.30
N TYR A 700 -40.64 -4.72 21.11
CA TYR A 700 -40.16 -5.71 22.08
C TYR A 700 -40.24 -5.14 23.49
N PHE A 701 -40.36 -6.04 24.46
CA PHE A 701 -40.37 -5.70 25.87
C PHE A 701 -39.13 -6.27 26.55
N LEU A 702 -38.40 -5.41 27.26
CA LEU A 702 -37.21 -5.74 27.99
C LEU A 702 -37.56 -5.89 29.47
N GLY A 703 -37.65 -7.12 29.94
CA GLY A 703 -37.92 -7.42 31.35
C GLY A 703 -36.61 -7.42 32.14
N PHE A 704 -36.50 -6.59 33.15
CA PHE A 704 -35.40 -6.54 34.11
C PHE A 704 -35.86 -6.95 35.49
N SER A 705 -35.20 -7.90 36.14
CA SER A 705 -35.48 -8.26 37.50
C SER A 705 -34.22 -8.53 38.34
N THR A 706 -34.27 -8.13 39.57
CA THR A 706 -33.37 -8.50 40.67
C THR A 706 -34.18 -9.25 41.74
N GLU A 707 -33.56 -9.66 42.83
CA GLU A 707 -34.30 -10.36 43.94
C GLU A 707 -35.40 -9.50 44.56
N THR A 708 -35.29 -8.18 44.50
CA THR A 708 -36.21 -7.26 45.19
C THR A 708 -36.88 -6.26 44.26
N PHE A 709 -36.61 -6.31 42.97
CA PHE A 709 -37.15 -5.32 42.03
C PHE A 709 -37.45 -5.94 40.64
N GLN A 710 -38.52 -5.55 40.03
CA GLN A 710 -38.88 -5.94 38.66
C GLN A 710 -39.46 -4.77 37.93
N THR A 711 -39.06 -4.60 36.66
CA THR A 711 -39.60 -3.60 35.75
C THR A 711 -39.48 -4.05 34.29
N ALA A 712 -40.17 -3.33 33.41
CA ALA A 712 -40.03 -3.58 31.96
C ALA A 712 -39.92 -2.27 31.18
N GLY A 713 -39.06 -2.29 30.15
CA GLY A 713 -38.87 -1.23 29.15
C GLY A 713 -39.42 -1.64 27.78
N ARG A 714 -39.74 -0.66 26.93
CA ARG A 714 -40.16 -0.88 25.54
C ARG A 714 -39.01 -0.57 24.58
N VAL A 715 -38.73 -1.50 23.70
CA VAL A 715 -37.68 -1.42 22.68
C VAL A 715 -38.33 -1.52 21.29
N LEU A 716 -38.01 -0.59 20.39
CA LEU A 716 -38.52 -0.59 19.02
C LEU A 716 -37.39 -0.89 18.03
N LEU A 717 -37.48 -2.02 17.37
CA LEU A 717 -36.59 -2.44 16.30
C LEU A 717 -37.20 -2.06 14.94
N THR A 718 -36.45 -1.32 14.12
CA THR A 718 -36.79 -0.93 12.75
C THR A 718 -35.71 -1.39 11.80
N ARG A 719 -36.01 -2.33 10.96
CA ARG A 719 -35.11 -2.82 9.90
C ARG A 719 -35.62 -2.42 8.54
#